data_33cefc4222675b2afa4869a919eefa4d
#
_entry.id   33cefc4222675b2afa4869a919eefa4d
#
_cell.length_a   1.000
_cell.length_b   1.000
_cell.length_c   1.000
_cell.angle_alpha   90.00
_cell.angle_beta   90.00
_cell.angle_gamma   90.00
#
_symmetry.space_group_name_H-M   'P 1'
#
loop_
_entity.id
_entity.type
_entity.pdbx_description
1 polymer ?
#
loop_
_entity_poly.entity_id
_entity_poly.type
_entity_poly.pdbx_seq_one_letter_code
_entity_poly.pdbx_strand_id
1 'polypeptide(L)'
;MLRRMLLELLLLLAVLGMSFASLSLAARFVQPFSVDLTVKSPDTRIELAGFHIPERNGEFRYRWSWPYAFFQIQNAATLAPGYIASVRLRVPAPDPDRRLTFLLNEQPVAAVVPEPTFRVYYLALPPGADRNFRLALSASELRLPSDARPLGVVLTGARIMPIRETPPTLLAVVLIGMAALWLVLRRTTVLWPTVLICVSLAGVVVAIWALAGPAPLPAAWMAGLALAAALAAALIGRDWLARWGLALLSPLVAFAGSLRPSWLTDDAFISFRYAQNFAQGHGLVYNLGERVEGYTNFLWTNLAALVLWLGADIVWWSYSSGIALALLILLMTFVFTRDHLGQHAHAERWALVAALIVATSQSLLIHTARGAGLETGLFTLLVLIGTWLVTRQQWVLAGVVLGCATLTRPEGALVLGVSGLFGLWQAWRKLPDRTFTPAMLPKLIRAVLPLACAYLLVVLPFFLWRFSYYGDLLPNTFYAKTGGGVRAALRGLEYTLGFVLALGGPALLLGLMHPRSAARTTQIYLLGICGLYTLYIISVGGDHFPGERFFVPLLPWLALLMASGLAACYQWLIHTPLRPAAAALLVVALAGYSAHASLRAQDQDVIVAGSDESLAIWREIGWWLADQGGPQATSAAMSAGAIAFYSERTTIDMLGLADRHIARMIAPEMGSGPAGHEKRDPAYVLSRRPTYIPQMWEDYFGGAEALRPTYELITITTRTGRPIGMWRLRS
;
A
#
# COMPACT_ATOMS: atom_id res chain seq x y z
N MET A 1 24.09 -16.00 44.52
CA MET A 1 23.87 -16.21 43.09
C MET A 1 22.54 -16.92 42.84
N LEU A 2 22.28 -18.06 43.40
CA LEU A 2 21.06 -18.88 43.18
C LEU A 2 19.75 -18.13 43.50
N ARG A 3 19.66 -17.44 44.66
CA ARG A 3 18.48 -16.64 45.05
C ARG A 3 18.16 -15.54 44.04
N ARG A 4 19.16 -14.89 43.45
CA ARG A 4 18.96 -13.84 42.45
C ARG A 4 18.49 -14.43 41.12
N MET A 5 19.05 -15.56 40.70
CA MET A 5 18.60 -16.26 39.49
C MET A 5 17.16 -16.78 39.65
N LEU A 6 16.81 -17.32 40.81
CA LEU A 6 15.45 -17.76 41.11
C LEU A 6 14.46 -16.59 41.07
N LEU A 7 14.78 -15.45 41.66
CA LEU A 7 13.96 -14.25 41.62
C LEU A 7 13.74 -13.74 40.16
N GLU A 8 14.81 -13.72 39.36
CA GLU A 8 14.72 -13.30 37.96
C GLU A 8 13.85 -14.24 37.14
N LEU A 9 13.95 -15.55 37.36
CA LEU A 9 13.12 -16.54 36.69
C LEU A 9 11.66 -16.41 37.13
N LEU A 10 11.38 -16.23 38.40
CA LEU A 10 10.02 -16.04 38.90
C LEU A 10 9.37 -14.77 38.34
N LEU A 11 10.13 -13.67 38.25
CA LEU A 11 9.62 -12.42 37.68
C LEU A 11 9.40 -12.53 36.16
N LEU A 12 10.26 -13.23 35.42
CA LEU A 12 10.04 -13.53 34.02
C LEU A 12 8.76 -14.37 33.84
N LEU A 13 8.59 -15.43 34.61
CA LEU A 13 7.38 -16.25 34.58
C LEU A 13 6.12 -15.46 34.94
N ALA A 14 6.21 -14.55 35.91
CA ALA A 14 5.11 -13.64 36.25
C ALA A 14 4.75 -12.70 35.11
N VAL A 15 5.73 -12.11 34.42
CA VAL A 15 5.51 -11.25 33.24
C VAL A 15 4.88 -12.04 32.08
N LEU A 16 5.36 -13.25 31.81
CA LEU A 16 4.79 -14.13 30.79
C LEU A 16 3.36 -14.57 31.16
N GLY A 17 3.12 -14.90 32.44
CA GLY A 17 1.80 -15.24 32.95
C GLY A 17 0.81 -14.08 32.85
N MET A 18 1.24 -12.86 33.17
CA MET A 18 0.43 -11.65 32.96
C MET A 18 0.13 -11.39 31.50
N SER A 19 1.12 -11.56 30.63
CA SER A 19 0.92 -11.42 29.16
C SER A 19 -0.07 -12.44 28.63
N PHE A 20 0.01 -13.69 29.09
CA PHE A 20 -0.96 -14.75 28.78
C PHE A 20 -2.39 -14.42 29.27
N ALA A 21 -2.50 -14.05 30.56
CA ALA A 21 -3.79 -13.70 31.16
C ALA A 21 -4.42 -12.48 30.46
N SER A 22 -3.61 -11.49 30.11
CA SER A 22 -4.03 -10.30 29.40
C SER A 22 -4.56 -10.60 28.01
N LEU A 23 -3.87 -11.44 27.24
CA LEU A 23 -4.32 -11.89 25.92
C LEU A 23 -5.60 -12.72 26.01
N SER A 24 -5.66 -13.64 26.97
CA SER A 24 -6.85 -14.48 27.20
C SER A 24 -8.06 -13.65 27.60
N LEU A 25 -7.84 -12.59 28.40
CA LEU A 25 -8.90 -11.64 28.75
C LEU A 25 -9.34 -10.83 27.52
N ALA A 26 -8.38 -10.32 26.74
CA ALA A 26 -8.65 -9.54 25.54
C ALA A 26 -9.42 -10.35 24.48
N ALA A 27 -9.14 -11.65 24.33
CA ALA A 27 -9.89 -12.53 23.42
C ALA A 27 -11.40 -12.59 23.74
N ARG A 28 -11.80 -12.36 25.00
CA ARG A 28 -13.22 -12.29 25.39
C ARG A 28 -13.96 -11.05 24.90
N PHE A 29 -13.23 -9.99 24.54
CA PHE A 29 -13.77 -8.73 24.03
C PHE A 29 -13.81 -8.66 22.51
N VAL A 30 -13.41 -9.72 21.80
CA VAL A 30 -13.54 -9.79 20.34
C VAL A 30 -15.01 -9.62 19.96
N GLN A 31 -15.31 -8.56 19.23
CA GLN A 31 -16.67 -8.27 18.79
C GLN A 31 -17.08 -9.19 17.65
N PRO A 32 -18.33 -9.65 17.60
CA PRO A 32 -18.84 -10.37 16.45
C PRO A 32 -18.91 -9.45 15.23
N PHE A 33 -18.65 -10.00 14.06
CA PHE A 33 -18.92 -9.31 12.82
C PHE A 33 -20.41 -9.42 12.50
N SER A 34 -21.09 -8.29 12.31
CA SER A 34 -22.48 -8.24 11.90
C SER A 34 -22.58 -7.58 10.54
N VAL A 35 -23.17 -8.31 9.60
CA VAL A 35 -23.44 -7.82 8.26
C VAL A 35 -24.93 -7.53 8.16
N ASP A 36 -25.29 -6.27 8.13
CA ASP A 36 -26.64 -5.84 7.79
C ASP A 36 -26.74 -5.65 6.28
N LEU A 37 -27.33 -6.61 5.59
CA LEU A 37 -27.51 -6.57 4.15
C LEU A 37 -28.62 -5.63 3.69
N THR A 38 -29.37 -5.06 4.63
CA THR A 38 -30.45 -4.12 4.34
C THR A 38 -29.97 -2.68 4.17
N VAL A 39 -28.70 -2.41 4.44
CA VAL A 39 -28.05 -1.10 4.34
C VAL A 39 -27.10 -1.06 3.13
N LYS A 40 -26.99 0.10 2.51
CA LYS A 40 -26.17 0.28 1.29
C LYS A 40 -24.67 0.15 1.55
N SER A 41 -24.20 0.42 2.76
CA SER A 41 -22.80 0.36 3.16
C SER A 41 -22.66 -0.44 4.44
N PRO A 42 -22.31 -1.73 4.38
CA PRO A 42 -22.04 -2.53 5.55
C PRO A 42 -20.73 -2.10 6.24
N ASP A 43 -20.42 -2.72 7.38
CA ASP A 43 -19.16 -2.54 8.12
C ASP A 43 -17.96 -2.60 7.15
N THR A 44 -17.10 -1.59 7.17
CA THR A 44 -15.92 -1.45 6.28
C THR A 44 -14.92 -2.61 6.38
N ARG A 45 -15.01 -3.42 7.42
CA ARG A 45 -14.18 -4.62 7.63
C ARG A 45 -14.68 -5.85 6.86
N ILE A 46 -15.86 -5.74 6.23
CA ILE A 46 -16.51 -6.84 5.53
C ILE A 46 -16.73 -6.46 4.09
N GLU A 47 -16.12 -7.21 3.21
CA GLU A 47 -16.37 -7.09 1.78
C GLU A 47 -17.56 -7.96 1.36
N LEU A 48 -18.41 -7.41 0.52
CA LEU A 48 -19.58 -8.09 -0.03
C LEU A 48 -19.47 -8.13 -1.55
N ALA A 49 -19.59 -9.30 -2.15
CA ALA A 49 -19.69 -9.44 -3.58
C ALA A 49 -20.78 -10.44 -3.98
N GLY A 50 -21.34 -10.22 -5.16
CA GLY A 50 -22.43 -11.05 -5.68
C GLY A 50 -23.79 -10.76 -5.04
N PHE A 51 -24.04 -9.53 -4.62
CA PHE A 51 -25.34 -9.10 -4.09
C PHE A 51 -25.93 -7.96 -4.92
N HIS A 52 -27.23 -8.04 -5.19
CA HIS A 52 -27.99 -6.94 -5.77
C HIS A 52 -28.13 -5.78 -4.78
N ILE A 53 -28.63 -4.63 -5.25
CA ILE A 53 -28.93 -3.49 -4.37
C ILE A 53 -29.99 -3.88 -3.32
N PRO A 54 -29.99 -3.25 -2.12
CA PRO A 54 -31.02 -3.50 -1.10
C PRO A 54 -32.41 -3.16 -1.61
N GLU A 55 -33.38 -4.01 -1.37
CA GLU A 55 -34.76 -3.86 -1.75
C GLU A 55 -35.67 -3.78 -0.53
N ARG A 56 -36.90 -3.27 -0.73
CA ARG A 56 -37.91 -3.15 0.32
C ARG A 56 -39.24 -3.72 -0.15
N ASN A 57 -39.84 -4.56 0.68
CA ASN A 57 -41.23 -5.01 0.48
C ASN A 57 -42.00 -4.80 1.81
N GLY A 58 -42.84 -3.79 1.83
CA GLY A 58 -43.52 -3.33 3.06
C GLY A 58 -42.48 -2.83 4.09
N GLU A 59 -42.52 -3.40 5.29
CA GLU A 59 -41.56 -3.09 6.37
C GLU A 59 -40.25 -3.86 6.26
N PHE A 60 -40.20 -4.91 5.42
CA PHE A 60 -39.04 -5.76 5.30
C PHE A 60 -38.04 -5.19 4.28
N ARG A 61 -36.80 -5.02 4.73
CA ARG A 61 -35.65 -4.76 3.86
C ARG A 61 -34.87 -6.06 3.70
N TYR A 62 -34.43 -6.32 2.45
CA TYR A 62 -33.68 -7.53 2.10
C TYR A 62 -32.78 -7.26 0.91
N ARG A 63 -31.94 -8.23 0.59
CA ARG A 63 -31.07 -8.19 -0.59
C ARG A 63 -31.08 -9.55 -1.25
N TRP A 64 -31.21 -9.57 -2.58
CA TRP A 64 -30.97 -10.75 -3.35
C TRP A 64 -29.48 -11.03 -3.51
N SER A 65 -29.04 -12.29 -3.42
CA SER A 65 -27.75 -12.69 -3.94
C SER A 65 -27.83 -12.99 -5.42
N TRP A 66 -26.72 -12.94 -6.10
CA TRP A 66 -26.50 -13.67 -7.32
C TRP A 66 -26.45 -15.18 -7.00
N PRO A 67 -26.44 -16.06 -8.03
CA PRO A 67 -26.24 -17.50 -7.79
C PRO A 67 -24.98 -17.82 -6.97
N TYR A 68 -23.94 -17.01 -7.12
CA TYR A 68 -22.75 -17.03 -6.29
C TYR A 68 -22.54 -15.65 -5.61
N ALA A 69 -22.44 -15.66 -4.29
CA ALA A 69 -22.22 -14.45 -3.49
C ALA A 69 -21.38 -14.78 -2.25
N PHE A 70 -20.62 -13.82 -1.74
CA PHE A 70 -19.81 -14.06 -0.56
C PHE A 70 -19.67 -12.87 0.38
N PHE A 71 -19.33 -13.19 1.63
CA PHE A 71 -18.86 -12.27 2.67
C PHE A 71 -17.38 -12.56 2.89
N GLN A 72 -16.53 -11.57 2.75
CA GLN A 72 -15.11 -11.73 3.04
C GLN A 72 -14.70 -10.86 4.23
N ILE A 73 -14.09 -11.50 5.24
CA ILE A 73 -13.55 -10.84 6.42
C ILE A 73 -12.03 -10.96 6.36
N GLN A 74 -11.38 -9.82 6.29
CA GLN A 74 -9.93 -9.75 6.19
C GLN A 74 -9.26 -10.14 7.50
N ASN A 75 -8.17 -10.93 7.42
CA ASN A 75 -7.35 -11.36 8.55
C ASN A 75 -8.12 -12.10 9.66
N ALA A 76 -9.33 -12.60 9.43
CA ALA A 76 -10.14 -13.25 10.44
C ALA A 76 -9.45 -14.47 11.08
N ALA A 77 -8.67 -15.23 10.33
CA ALA A 77 -7.93 -16.40 10.85
C ALA A 77 -6.89 -16.05 11.94
N THR A 78 -6.48 -14.78 12.05
CA THR A 78 -5.56 -14.31 13.08
C THR A 78 -6.28 -13.87 14.37
N LEU A 79 -7.62 -13.77 14.35
CA LEU A 79 -8.40 -13.17 15.40
C LEU A 79 -9.02 -14.19 16.34
N ALA A 80 -9.40 -15.36 15.82
CA ALA A 80 -10.01 -16.44 16.59
C ALA A 80 -9.64 -17.79 16.01
N PRO A 81 -9.62 -18.86 16.83
CA PRO A 81 -9.32 -20.22 16.37
C PRO A 81 -10.46 -20.84 15.53
N GLY A 82 -11.58 -20.14 15.37
CA GLY A 82 -12.70 -20.53 14.55
C GLY A 82 -13.88 -19.59 14.75
N TYR A 83 -14.93 -19.79 13.96
CA TYR A 83 -16.11 -18.92 13.95
C TYR A 83 -17.41 -19.73 13.90
N ILE A 84 -18.48 -19.13 14.38
CA ILE A 84 -19.84 -19.60 14.16
C ILE A 84 -20.56 -18.53 13.34
N ALA A 85 -20.90 -18.85 12.10
CA ALA A 85 -21.71 -17.97 11.27
C ALA A 85 -23.20 -18.28 11.43
N SER A 86 -24.02 -17.24 11.52
CA SER A 86 -25.47 -17.34 11.41
C SER A 86 -25.92 -16.49 10.23
N VAL A 87 -26.56 -17.12 9.25
CA VAL A 87 -27.03 -16.47 8.02
C VAL A 87 -28.55 -16.58 7.95
N ARG A 88 -29.24 -15.44 7.87
CA ARG A 88 -30.70 -15.40 7.76
C ARG A 88 -31.12 -15.22 6.32
N LEU A 89 -31.69 -16.27 5.75
CA LEU A 89 -32.06 -16.30 4.34
C LEU A 89 -33.38 -17.09 4.09
N ARG A 90 -33.94 -16.92 2.88
CA ARG A 90 -35.04 -17.69 2.31
C ARG A 90 -34.92 -17.81 0.80
N VAL A 91 -35.71 -18.70 0.21
CA VAL A 91 -35.96 -18.74 -1.25
C VAL A 91 -37.47 -18.70 -1.48
N PRO A 92 -38.04 -17.70 -2.17
CA PRO A 92 -39.48 -17.53 -2.33
C PRO A 92 -40.20 -18.65 -3.10
N ALA A 93 -39.48 -19.37 -3.94
CA ALA A 93 -40.03 -20.51 -4.70
C ALA A 93 -39.37 -21.80 -4.21
N PRO A 94 -40.05 -22.65 -3.43
CA PRO A 94 -39.50 -23.90 -2.97
C PRO A 94 -39.34 -24.85 -4.16
N ASP A 95 -38.12 -25.38 -4.30
CA ASP A 95 -37.76 -26.40 -5.25
C ASP A 95 -36.96 -27.46 -4.48
N PRO A 96 -37.46 -28.70 -4.33
CA PRO A 96 -36.80 -29.73 -3.56
C PRO A 96 -35.44 -30.12 -4.13
N ASP A 97 -35.19 -29.86 -5.39
CA ASP A 97 -33.91 -30.14 -6.05
C ASP A 97 -32.89 -28.99 -5.91
N ARG A 98 -33.37 -27.85 -5.42
CA ARG A 98 -32.52 -26.65 -5.22
C ARG A 98 -31.67 -26.80 -3.96
N ARG A 99 -30.35 -26.80 -4.15
CA ARG A 99 -29.38 -26.83 -3.06
C ARG A 99 -28.67 -25.50 -2.95
N LEU A 100 -28.57 -25.01 -1.71
CA LEU A 100 -27.66 -23.93 -1.35
C LEU A 100 -26.44 -24.53 -0.68
N THR A 101 -25.26 -24.32 -1.28
CA THR A 101 -23.99 -24.75 -0.73
C THR A 101 -23.30 -23.56 -0.10
N PHE A 102 -22.88 -23.71 1.16
CA PHE A 102 -22.00 -22.80 1.85
C PHE A 102 -20.56 -23.23 1.64
N LEU A 103 -19.70 -22.31 1.22
CA LEU A 103 -18.29 -22.58 1.01
C LEU A 103 -17.45 -21.68 1.93
N LEU A 104 -16.45 -22.25 2.58
CA LEU A 104 -15.43 -21.52 3.31
C LEU A 104 -14.14 -21.55 2.50
N ASN A 105 -13.67 -20.38 2.06
CA ASN A 105 -12.48 -20.27 1.20
C ASN A 105 -12.53 -21.25 0.01
N GLU A 106 -13.69 -21.24 -0.71
CA GLU A 106 -14.01 -22.11 -1.86
C GLU A 106 -14.18 -23.61 -1.54
N GLN A 107 -14.02 -24.02 -0.29
CA GLN A 107 -14.27 -25.42 0.13
C GLN A 107 -15.70 -25.56 0.67
N PRO A 108 -16.48 -26.56 0.20
CA PRO A 108 -17.84 -26.76 0.69
C PRO A 108 -17.84 -27.20 2.15
N VAL A 109 -18.58 -26.45 3.00
CA VAL A 109 -18.71 -26.77 4.43
C VAL A 109 -20.10 -27.26 4.81
N ALA A 110 -21.14 -26.90 4.06
CA ALA A 110 -22.50 -27.37 4.25
C ALA A 110 -23.33 -27.21 2.97
N ALA A 111 -24.30 -28.09 2.78
CA ALA A 111 -25.32 -27.95 1.75
C ALA A 111 -26.70 -28.11 2.38
N VAL A 112 -27.63 -27.24 2.05
CA VAL A 112 -28.98 -27.21 2.60
C VAL A 112 -30.01 -27.01 1.50
N VAL A 113 -31.23 -27.48 1.72
CA VAL A 113 -32.38 -27.08 0.92
C VAL A 113 -32.99 -25.85 1.58
N PRO A 114 -32.95 -24.65 0.94
CA PRO A 114 -33.42 -23.44 1.60
C PRO A 114 -34.96 -23.41 1.67
N GLU A 115 -35.48 -22.93 2.80
CA GLU A 115 -36.90 -22.82 3.07
C GLU A 115 -37.56 -21.60 2.38
N PRO A 116 -38.87 -21.63 2.08
CA PRO A 116 -39.60 -20.49 1.52
C PRO A 116 -39.79 -19.36 2.54
N THR A 117 -39.67 -19.64 3.83
CA THR A 117 -39.71 -18.69 4.92
C THR A 117 -38.31 -18.34 5.41
N PHE A 118 -38.13 -17.14 5.99
CA PHE A 118 -36.82 -16.77 6.55
C PHE A 118 -36.42 -17.73 7.68
N ARG A 119 -35.29 -18.41 7.46
CA ARG A 119 -34.60 -19.24 8.47
C ARG A 119 -33.20 -18.73 8.75
N VAL A 120 -32.73 -19.01 9.96
CA VAL A 120 -31.33 -18.77 10.34
C VAL A 120 -30.57 -20.08 10.26
N TYR A 121 -29.54 -20.12 9.45
CA TYR A 121 -28.63 -21.24 9.30
C TYR A 121 -27.39 -20.99 10.12
N TYR A 122 -26.99 -21.94 10.97
CA TYR A 122 -25.80 -21.88 11.80
C TYR A 122 -24.73 -22.77 11.20
N LEU A 123 -23.54 -22.21 10.99
CA LEU A 123 -22.40 -22.90 10.39
C LEU A 123 -21.21 -22.81 11.34
N ALA A 124 -20.63 -23.96 11.69
CA ALA A 124 -19.34 -24.01 12.35
C ALA A 124 -18.25 -23.89 11.30
N LEU A 125 -17.42 -22.88 11.44
CA LEU A 125 -16.39 -22.52 10.49
C LEU A 125 -15.03 -22.76 11.15
N PRO A 126 -14.30 -23.83 10.78
CA PRO A 126 -13.02 -24.16 11.34
C PRO A 126 -11.97 -23.11 10.95
N PRO A 127 -10.84 -23.01 11.67
CA PRO A 127 -9.74 -22.17 11.27
C PRO A 127 -9.22 -22.63 9.90
N GLY A 128 -9.27 -21.74 8.91
CA GLY A 128 -8.69 -22.01 7.60
C GLY A 128 -7.18 -21.82 7.58
N ALA A 129 -6.49 -22.44 6.62
CA ALA A 129 -5.08 -22.17 6.34
C ALA A 129 -4.87 -20.74 5.80
N ASP A 130 -5.91 -20.16 5.21
CA ASP A 130 -5.89 -18.80 4.65
C ASP A 130 -6.13 -17.75 5.72
N ARG A 131 -5.43 -16.63 5.59
CA ARG A 131 -5.58 -15.48 6.52
C ARG A 131 -6.96 -14.84 6.42
N ASN A 132 -7.54 -14.82 5.22
CA ASN A 132 -8.83 -14.25 4.94
C ASN A 132 -9.92 -15.31 5.12
N PHE A 133 -11.04 -14.87 5.61
CA PHE A 133 -12.19 -15.69 5.82
C PHE A 133 -13.25 -15.30 4.78
N ARG A 134 -13.48 -16.18 3.81
CA ARG A 134 -14.52 -15.99 2.79
C ARG A 134 -15.62 -17.02 3.00
N LEU A 135 -16.80 -16.58 3.41
CA LEU A 135 -18.00 -17.41 3.43
C LEU A 135 -18.81 -17.12 2.17
N ALA A 136 -18.80 -18.05 1.24
CA ALA A 136 -19.57 -17.94 0.00
C ALA A 136 -20.86 -18.76 0.06
N LEU A 137 -21.84 -18.30 -0.72
CA LEU A 137 -23.12 -18.95 -0.95
C LEU A 137 -23.21 -19.28 -2.43
N SER A 138 -23.35 -20.55 -2.77
CA SER A 138 -23.56 -21.02 -4.14
C SER A 138 -24.93 -21.68 -4.23
N ALA A 139 -25.82 -21.11 -5.05
CA ALA A 139 -27.17 -21.63 -5.30
C ALA A 139 -27.43 -21.74 -6.79
N SER A 140 -28.34 -22.65 -7.20
CA SER A 140 -28.84 -22.67 -8.56
C SER A 140 -29.56 -21.36 -8.90
N GLU A 141 -29.41 -20.87 -10.12
CA GLU A 141 -30.05 -19.64 -10.58
C GLU A 141 -31.60 -19.74 -10.46
N LEU A 142 -32.18 -18.71 -9.86
CA LEU A 142 -33.63 -18.54 -9.79
C LEU A 142 -34.05 -17.47 -10.81
N ARG A 143 -34.92 -17.84 -11.72
CA ARG A 143 -35.59 -16.93 -12.65
C ARG A 143 -37.04 -16.74 -12.22
N LEU A 144 -37.41 -15.51 -11.92
CA LEU A 144 -38.80 -15.14 -11.66
C LEU A 144 -39.41 -14.55 -12.93
N PRO A 145 -40.69 -14.86 -13.25
CA PRO A 145 -41.34 -14.29 -14.43
C PRO A 145 -41.37 -12.77 -14.46
N SER A 146 -41.30 -12.14 -13.27
CA SER A 146 -41.34 -10.68 -13.10
C SER A 146 -39.95 -10.04 -12.92
N ASP A 147 -38.87 -10.81 -12.97
CA ASP A 147 -37.52 -10.32 -12.71
C ASP A 147 -36.48 -10.99 -13.62
N ALA A 148 -35.88 -10.20 -14.49
CA ALA A 148 -34.90 -10.67 -15.46
C ALA A 148 -33.49 -10.91 -14.89
N ARG A 149 -33.27 -10.56 -13.62
CA ARG A 149 -31.96 -10.69 -12.98
C ARG A 149 -31.64 -12.16 -12.63
N PRO A 150 -30.37 -12.58 -12.68
CA PRO A 150 -29.96 -13.87 -12.14
C PRO A 150 -30.02 -13.81 -10.61
N LEU A 151 -30.97 -14.50 -10.01
CA LEU A 151 -31.23 -14.48 -8.58
C LEU A 151 -30.72 -15.76 -7.91
N GLY A 152 -30.16 -15.65 -6.74
CA GLY A 152 -29.77 -16.75 -5.87
C GLY A 152 -30.77 -16.94 -4.73
N VAL A 153 -30.44 -16.39 -3.55
CA VAL A 153 -31.26 -16.45 -2.33
C VAL A 153 -31.52 -15.03 -1.79
N VAL A 154 -32.58 -14.88 -1.01
CA VAL A 154 -32.92 -13.62 -0.33
C VAL A 154 -32.34 -13.62 1.06
N LEU A 155 -31.55 -12.60 1.39
CA LEU A 155 -30.90 -12.45 2.69
C LEU A 155 -31.31 -11.14 3.38
N THR A 156 -31.34 -11.17 4.72
CA THR A 156 -31.53 -9.97 5.53
C THR A 156 -30.27 -9.59 6.31
N GLY A 157 -29.41 -10.56 6.61
CA GLY A 157 -28.16 -10.31 7.32
C GLY A 157 -27.42 -11.59 7.65
N ALA A 158 -26.18 -11.41 8.05
CA ALA A 158 -25.34 -12.47 8.59
C ALA A 158 -24.63 -11.97 9.85
N ARG A 159 -24.38 -12.89 10.80
CA ARG A 159 -23.60 -12.60 11.99
C ARG A 159 -22.53 -13.68 12.14
N ILE A 160 -21.29 -13.29 12.26
CA ILE A 160 -20.14 -14.17 12.37
C ILE A 160 -19.52 -13.94 13.75
N MET A 161 -19.66 -14.94 14.61
CA MET A 161 -19.24 -14.89 16.00
C MET A 161 -17.90 -15.63 16.15
N PRO A 162 -16.84 -14.96 16.66
CA PRO A 162 -15.57 -15.63 16.92
C PRO A 162 -15.68 -16.60 18.10
N ILE A 163 -14.97 -17.70 18.03
CA ILE A 163 -14.70 -18.56 19.20
C ILE A 163 -13.74 -17.78 20.09
N ARG A 164 -14.16 -17.48 21.31
CA ARG A 164 -13.49 -16.54 22.24
C ARG A 164 -12.27 -17.18 22.93
N GLU A 165 -11.32 -17.65 22.13
CA GLU A 165 -10.05 -18.20 22.57
C GLU A 165 -8.90 -17.48 21.88
N THR A 166 -7.75 -17.42 22.55
CA THR A 166 -6.55 -16.80 21.97
C THR A 166 -5.92 -17.75 20.96
N PRO A 167 -5.69 -17.34 19.69
CA PRO A 167 -5.03 -18.18 18.72
C PRO A 167 -3.65 -18.61 19.21
N PRO A 168 -3.28 -19.91 19.11
CA PRO A 168 -2.00 -20.44 19.62
C PRO A 168 -0.78 -19.75 19.01
N THR A 169 -0.85 -19.39 17.73
CA THR A 169 0.21 -18.66 17.01
C THR A 169 0.43 -17.27 17.57
N LEU A 170 -0.64 -16.52 17.87
CA LEU A 170 -0.58 -15.20 18.49
C LEU A 170 0.03 -15.29 19.89
N LEU A 171 -0.42 -16.26 20.66
CA LEU A 171 0.11 -16.51 22.01
C LEU A 171 1.60 -16.80 21.98
N ALA A 172 2.06 -17.72 21.11
CA ALA A 172 3.46 -18.07 20.97
C ALA A 172 4.32 -16.84 20.59
N VAL A 173 3.89 -16.05 19.61
CA VAL A 173 4.61 -14.84 19.16
C VAL A 173 4.76 -13.83 20.29
N VAL A 174 3.71 -13.57 21.06
CA VAL A 174 3.75 -12.60 22.17
C VAL A 174 4.63 -13.10 23.30
N LEU A 175 4.51 -14.36 23.71
CA LEU A 175 5.33 -14.92 24.78
C LEU A 175 6.80 -14.96 24.41
N ILE A 176 7.15 -15.40 23.17
CA ILE A 176 8.55 -15.40 22.68
C ILE A 176 9.08 -13.97 22.60
N GLY A 177 8.28 -13.02 22.09
CA GLY A 177 8.66 -11.61 22.00
C GLY A 177 8.93 -10.98 23.38
N MET A 178 8.07 -11.25 24.36
CA MET A 178 8.23 -10.76 25.74
C MET A 178 9.45 -11.39 26.43
N ALA A 179 9.71 -12.68 26.22
CA ALA A 179 10.90 -13.34 26.74
C ALA A 179 12.19 -12.76 26.13
N ALA A 180 12.19 -12.53 24.81
CA ALA A 180 13.33 -11.91 24.12
C ALA A 180 13.55 -10.46 24.62
N LEU A 181 12.49 -9.67 24.78
CA LEU A 181 12.57 -8.32 25.34
C LEU A 181 13.12 -8.33 26.78
N TRP A 182 12.61 -9.23 27.61
CA TRP A 182 13.15 -9.43 28.96
C TRP A 182 14.65 -9.70 28.95
N LEU A 183 15.11 -10.66 28.16
CA LEU A 183 16.52 -11.02 28.07
C LEU A 183 17.41 -9.84 27.62
N VAL A 184 16.94 -9.05 26.64
CA VAL A 184 17.65 -7.86 26.17
C VAL A 184 17.70 -6.78 27.26
N LEU A 185 16.56 -6.44 27.85
CA LEU A 185 16.48 -5.42 28.90
C LEU A 185 17.29 -5.82 30.14
N ARG A 186 17.28 -7.10 30.53
CA ARG A 186 18.05 -7.60 31.69
C ARG A 186 19.57 -7.51 31.53
N ARG A 187 20.05 -7.56 30.31
CA ARG A 187 21.48 -7.33 30.04
C ARG A 187 21.90 -5.87 30.15
N THR A 188 20.98 -4.97 30.16
CA THR A 188 21.17 -3.55 29.92
C THR A 188 20.61 -2.66 31.02
N THR A 189 19.64 -3.14 31.80
CA THR A 189 18.99 -2.39 32.88
C THR A 189 18.99 -3.20 34.20
N VAL A 190 18.72 -2.48 35.29
CA VAL A 190 18.42 -3.11 36.57
C VAL A 190 17.02 -3.76 36.57
N LEU A 191 16.80 -4.69 37.49
CA LEU A 191 15.63 -5.58 37.51
C LEU A 191 14.29 -4.85 37.45
N TRP A 192 14.07 -3.87 38.33
CA TRP A 192 12.75 -3.19 38.46
C TRP A 192 12.33 -2.37 37.24
N PRO A 193 13.19 -1.58 36.58
CA PRO A 193 12.83 -0.96 35.31
C PRO A 193 12.48 -1.98 34.20
N THR A 194 13.16 -3.13 34.17
CA THR A 194 12.81 -4.21 33.22
C THR A 194 11.38 -4.73 33.46
N VAL A 195 11.05 -5.04 34.72
CA VAL A 195 9.70 -5.47 35.11
C VAL A 195 8.66 -4.42 34.72
N LEU A 196 8.91 -3.14 35.07
CA LEU A 196 7.98 -2.06 34.82
C LEU A 196 7.74 -1.88 33.31
N ILE A 197 8.78 -1.91 32.49
CA ILE A 197 8.68 -1.79 31.02
C ILE A 197 7.85 -2.97 30.46
N CYS A 198 8.15 -4.20 30.85
CA CYS A 198 7.44 -5.38 30.34
C CYS A 198 5.96 -5.37 30.76
N VAL A 199 5.65 -5.01 32.01
CA VAL A 199 4.27 -4.93 32.51
C VAL A 199 3.50 -3.79 31.82
N SER A 200 4.10 -2.62 31.66
CA SER A 200 3.49 -1.50 30.95
C SER A 200 3.19 -1.83 29.48
N LEU A 201 4.12 -2.51 28.81
CA LEU A 201 3.90 -2.98 27.44
C LEU A 201 2.76 -3.99 27.36
N ALA A 202 2.70 -4.97 28.27
CA ALA A 202 1.59 -5.92 28.34
C ALA A 202 0.24 -5.20 28.55
N GLY A 203 0.19 -4.19 29.42
CA GLY A 203 -0.98 -3.36 29.66
C GLY A 203 -1.41 -2.53 28.44
N VAL A 204 -0.45 -1.93 27.74
CA VAL A 204 -0.71 -1.18 26.51
C VAL A 204 -1.31 -2.08 25.42
N VAL A 205 -0.84 -3.32 25.29
CA VAL A 205 -1.42 -4.31 24.37
C VAL A 205 -2.87 -4.55 24.64
N VAL A 206 -3.17 -4.84 25.91
CA VAL A 206 -4.54 -5.12 26.32
C VAL A 206 -5.44 -3.92 26.05
N ALA A 207 -4.97 -2.72 26.38
CA ALA A 207 -5.70 -1.48 26.13
C ALA A 207 -5.98 -1.27 24.64
N ILE A 208 -4.99 -1.49 23.79
CA ILE A 208 -5.15 -1.37 22.34
C ILE A 208 -6.13 -2.40 21.80
N TRP A 209 -6.00 -3.65 22.25
CA TRP A 209 -6.88 -4.73 21.81
C TRP A 209 -8.32 -4.56 22.31
N ALA A 210 -8.50 -4.01 23.51
CA ALA A 210 -9.82 -3.69 24.05
C ALA A 210 -10.49 -2.51 23.34
N LEU A 211 -9.71 -1.49 22.92
CA LEU A 211 -10.23 -0.27 22.33
C LEU A 211 -10.41 -0.36 20.80
N ALA A 212 -9.51 -1.04 20.12
CA ALA A 212 -9.44 -1.05 18.65
C ALA A 212 -9.85 -2.38 18.00
N GLY A 213 -10.19 -3.37 18.82
CA GLY A 213 -10.44 -4.72 18.34
C GLY A 213 -9.16 -5.48 17.97
N PRO A 214 -9.29 -6.75 17.61
CA PRO A 214 -8.16 -7.61 17.30
C PRO A 214 -7.57 -7.28 15.93
N ALA A 215 -6.77 -6.23 15.88
CA ALA A 215 -5.96 -5.89 14.72
C ALA A 215 -4.87 -6.96 14.48
N PRO A 216 -4.17 -6.97 13.34
CA PRO A 216 -2.99 -7.81 13.10
C PRO A 216 -1.83 -7.40 14.00
N LEU A 217 -2.07 -7.49 15.30
CA LEU A 217 -1.16 -7.21 16.40
C LEU A 217 0.20 -7.92 16.29
N PRO A 218 0.31 -9.20 15.83
CA PRO A 218 1.58 -9.89 15.89
C PRO A 218 2.70 -9.21 15.11
N ALA A 219 2.44 -8.76 13.88
CA ALA A 219 3.47 -8.13 13.05
C ALA A 219 3.88 -6.74 13.57
N ALA A 220 2.91 -5.96 14.02
CA ALA A 220 3.15 -4.64 14.58
C ALA A 220 3.82 -4.71 15.95
N TRP A 221 3.48 -5.72 16.76
CA TRP A 221 4.16 -6.00 18.00
C TRP A 221 5.60 -6.40 17.79
N MET A 222 5.85 -7.30 16.87
CA MET A 222 7.21 -7.67 16.51
C MET A 222 8.00 -6.45 16.01
N ALA A 223 7.39 -5.60 15.19
CA ALA A 223 8.00 -4.35 14.74
C ALA A 223 8.24 -3.36 15.90
N GLY A 224 7.27 -3.17 16.78
CA GLY A 224 7.41 -2.29 17.95
C GLY A 224 8.40 -2.80 18.97
N LEU A 225 8.38 -4.09 19.30
CA LEU A 225 9.37 -4.74 20.17
C LEU A 225 10.76 -4.68 19.56
N ALA A 226 10.89 -4.90 18.25
CA ALA A 226 12.13 -4.81 17.50
C ALA A 226 12.69 -3.38 17.55
N LEU A 227 11.85 -2.37 17.30
CA LEU A 227 12.24 -0.96 17.37
C LEU A 227 12.61 -0.56 18.82
N ALA A 228 11.84 -0.99 19.82
CA ALA A 228 12.13 -0.74 21.22
C ALA A 228 13.45 -1.43 21.67
N ALA A 229 13.67 -2.69 21.26
CA ALA A 229 14.92 -3.41 21.52
C ALA A 229 16.12 -2.75 20.81
N ALA A 230 15.93 -2.26 19.58
CA ALA A 230 16.93 -1.54 18.82
C ALA A 230 17.33 -0.23 19.48
N LEU A 231 16.37 0.54 19.93
CA LEU A 231 16.60 1.80 20.64
C LEU A 231 17.20 1.57 22.03
N ALA A 232 16.73 0.57 22.76
CA ALA A 232 17.35 0.17 24.01
C ALA A 232 18.81 -0.24 23.81
N ALA A 233 19.12 -1.04 22.79
CA ALA A 233 20.47 -1.42 22.43
C ALA A 233 21.33 -0.23 21.97
N ALA A 234 20.75 0.72 21.21
CA ALA A 234 21.40 1.96 20.82
C ALA A 234 21.72 2.86 22.02
N LEU A 235 20.82 2.89 23.01
CA LEU A 235 20.95 3.72 24.23
C LEU A 235 21.93 3.13 25.26
N ILE A 236 22.19 1.82 25.29
CA ILE A 236 22.84 1.12 26.41
C ILE A 236 24.29 0.68 26.13
N GLY A 237 24.77 0.82 24.90
CA GLY A 237 26.20 0.88 24.67
C GLY A 237 27.01 -0.42 24.62
N ARG A 238 26.45 -1.60 24.32
CA ARG A 238 27.23 -2.82 24.06
C ARG A 238 27.35 -3.13 22.58
N ASP A 239 28.55 -2.96 22.02
CA ASP A 239 28.83 -2.87 20.58
C ASP A 239 28.45 -4.10 19.75
N TRP A 240 28.59 -5.31 20.26
CA TRP A 240 28.39 -6.53 19.47
C TRP A 240 26.92 -6.85 19.23
N LEU A 241 26.09 -6.81 20.27
CA LEU A 241 24.64 -7.09 20.15
C LEU A 241 23.90 -6.00 19.34
N ALA A 242 24.37 -4.75 19.44
CA ALA A 242 23.81 -3.65 18.66
C ALA A 242 24.11 -3.77 17.16
N ARG A 243 25.34 -4.13 16.80
CA ARG A 243 25.74 -4.20 15.37
C ARG A 243 25.01 -5.32 14.62
N TRP A 244 25.00 -6.53 15.16
CA TRP A 244 24.43 -7.68 14.45
C TRP A 244 22.94 -7.87 14.69
N GLY A 245 22.48 -7.66 15.91
CA GLY A 245 21.04 -7.77 16.23
C GLY A 245 20.19 -6.78 15.45
N LEU A 246 20.65 -5.53 15.34
CA LEU A 246 19.95 -4.48 14.59
C LEU A 246 20.06 -4.66 13.08
N ALA A 247 21.22 -5.12 12.58
CA ALA A 247 21.39 -5.38 11.14
C ALA A 247 20.47 -6.50 10.64
N LEU A 248 20.27 -7.54 11.44
CA LEU A 248 19.33 -8.63 11.13
C LEU A 248 17.87 -8.22 11.39
N LEU A 249 17.64 -7.31 12.31
CA LEU A 249 16.30 -6.94 12.76
C LEU A 249 15.54 -6.14 11.70
N SER A 250 16.18 -5.21 10.97
CA SER A 250 15.49 -4.43 9.95
C SER A 250 14.96 -5.27 8.78
N PRO A 251 15.74 -6.20 8.18
CA PRO A 251 15.19 -7.11 7.18
C PRO A 251 14.15 -8.09 7.75
N LEU A 252 14.30 -8.55 9.01
CA LEU A 252 13.29 -9.40 9.65
C LEU A 252 11.97 -8.67 9.88
N VAL A 253 12.03 -7.40 10.30
CA VAL A 253 10.83 -6.57 10.47
C VAL A 253 10.17 -6.28 9.12
N ALA A 254 10.95 -5.97 8.11
CA ALA A 254 10.42 -5.79 6.74
C ALA A 254 9.80 -7.09 6.21
N PHE A 255 10.46 -8.23 6.46
CA PHE A 255 9.92 -9.55 6.12
C PHE A 255 8.60 -9.83 6.85
N ALA A 256 8.54 -9.62 8.16
CA ALA A 256 7.31 -9.78 8.94
C ALA A 256 6.17 -8.86 8.43
N GLY A 257 6.51 -7.63 8.05
CA GLY A 257 5.57 -6.70 7.42
C GLY A 257 5.08 -7.16 6.05
N SER A 258 5.95 -7.81 5.27
CA SER A 258 5.62 -8.34 3.93
C SER A 258 4.78 -9.62 3.96
N LEU A 259 4.64 -10.29 5.12
CA LEU A 259 3.73 -11.43 5.30
C LEU A 259 2.24 -11.05 5.31
N ARG A 260 1.91 -9.76 5.25
CA ARG A 260 0.54 -9.24 5.08
C ARG A 260 0.02 -9.49 3.67
N PRO A 261 -1.27 -9.27 3.38
CA PRO A 261 -1.80 -9.41 2.02
C PRO A 261 -0.92 -8.70 1.00
N SER A 262 -0.55 -9.42 -0.04
CA SER A 262 0.16 -8.89 -1.21
C SER A 262 -0.85 -8.52 -2.30
N TRP A 263 -0.44 -7.68 -3.22
CA TRP A 263 -1.31 -7.22 -4.30
C TRP A 263 -0.52 -6.78 -5.53
N LEU A 264 -1.20 -6.79 -6.68
CA LEU A 264 -0.77 -6.02 -7.85
C LEU A 264 -1.87 -5.01 -8.18
N THR A 265 -1.49 -3.82 -8.61
CA THR A 265 -2.46 -2.82 -9.03
C THR A 265 -2.79 -2.99 -10.51
N ASP A 266 -4.02 -2.63 -10.89
CA ASP A 266 -4.38 -2.56 -12.31
C ASP A 266 -3.48 -1.57 -13.08
N ASP A 267 -3.13 -0.45 -12.47
CA ASP A 267 -2.23 0.56 -13.06
C ASP A 267 -0.86 -0.01 -13.46
N ALA A 268 -0.35 -1.04 -12.75
CA ALA A 268 0.88 -1.71 -13.15
C ALA A 268 0.73 -2.39 -14.51
N PHE A 269 -0.43 -2.98 -14.76
CA PHE A 269 -0.71 -3.67 -16.03
C PHE A 269 -0.90 -2.70 -17.21
N ILE A 270 -1.19 -1.42 -16.96
CA ILE A 270 -1.12 -0.39 -18.01
C ILE A 270 0.33 -0.32 -18.53
N SER A 271 1.31 -0.16 -17.64
CA SER A 271 2.74 -0.15 -18.01
C SER A 271 3.18 -1.49 -18.61
N PHE A 272 2.68 -2.61 -18.09
CA PHE A 272 2.97 -3.94 -18.63
C PHE A 272 2.37 -4.17 -20.02
N ARG A 273 1.24 -3.56 -20.35
CA ARG A 273 0.67 -3.60 -21.70
C ARG A 273 1.57 -2.86 -22.70
N TYR A 274 2.10 -1.69 -22.36
CA TYR A 274 3.12 -1.01 -23.19
C TYR A 274 4.39 -1.84 -23.33
N ALA A 275 4.84 -2.44 -22.23
CA ALA A 275 6.01 -3.31 -22.20
C ALA A 275 5.83 -4.56 -23.07
N GLN A 276 4.65 -5.18 -23.04
CA GLN A 276 4.28 -6.33 -23.85
C GLN A 276 4.32 -6.02 -25.35
N ASN A 277 3.63 -4.95 -25.75
CA ASN A 277 3.64 -4.51 -27.16
C ASN A 277 5.07 -4.15 -27.63
N PHE A 278 5.87 -3.55 -26.77
CA PHE A 278 7.26 -3.24 -27.09
C PHE A 278 8.13 -4.49 -27.25
N ALA A 279 7.99 -5.45 -26.33
CA ALA A 279 8.71 -6.74 -26.39
C ALA A 279 8.32 -7.57 -27.62
N GLN A 280 7.08 -7.42 -28.12
CA GLN A 280 6.57 -8.05 -29.33
C GLN A 280 6.93 -7.29 -30.63
N GLY A 281 7.64 -6.15 -30.54
CA GLY A 281 8.04 -5.36 -31.71
C GLY A 281 7.00 -4.38 -32.24
N HIS A 282 5.87 -4.20 -31.55
CA HIS A 282 4.79 -3.28 -31.96
C HIS A 282 5.06 -1.82 -31.54
N GLY A 283 6.15 -1.57 -30.79
CA GLY A 283 6.50 -0.27 -30.22
C GLY A 283 5.85 -0.02 -28.86
N LEU A 284 6.16 1.15 -28.27
CA LEU A 284 5.61 1.55 -26.97
C LEU A 284 4.20 2.13 -27.13
N VAL A 285 3.22 1.28 -27.36
CA VAL A 285 1.81 1.61 -27.58
C VAL A 285 0.91 0.76 -26.67
N TYR A 286 -0.22 1.33 -26.27
CA TYR A 286 -1.24 0.62 -25.49
C TYR A 286 -2.15 -0.21 -26.41
N ASN A 287 -2.74 0.41 -27.41
CA ASN A 287 -3.46 -0.21 -28.52
C ASN A 287 -2.62 -0.16 -29.80
N LEU A 288 -2.67 -1.20 -30.61
CA LEU A 288 -2.00 -1.23 -31.90
C LEU A 288 -2.51 -0.12 -32.82
N GLY A 289 -1.60 0.63 -33.43
CA GLY A 289 -1.92 1.74 -34.32
C GLY A 289 -2.22 3.09 -33.63
N GLU A 290 -2.30 3.14 -32.28
CA GLU A 290 -2.57 4.35 -31.50
C GLU A 290 -1.31 4.78 -30.73
N ARG A 291 -0.70 5.92 -31.10
CA ARG A 291 0.47 6.48 -30.38
C ARG A 291 0.01 7.45 -29.30
N VAL A 292 -0.37 6.93 -28.14
CA VAL A 292 -0.77 7.69 -26.97
C VAL A 292 0.15 7.31 -25.80
N GLU A 293 0.71 8.28 -25.09
CA GLU A 293 1.60 8.03 -23.96
C GLU A 293 0.79 7.96 -22.65
N GLY A 294 0.24 6.80 -22.35
CA GLY A 294 -0.57 6.54 -21.14
C GLY A 294 0.25 6.15 -19.89
N TYR A 295 1.59 6.31 -19.92
CA TYR A 295 2.49 6.03 -18.82
C TYR A 295 3.47 7.21 -18.61
N THR A 296 4.07 7.28 -17.41
CA THR A 296 5.10 8.30 -17.07
C THR A 296 6.40 7.68 -16.55
N ASN A 297 6.44 6.35 -16.51
CA ASN A 297 7.49 5.56 -15.89
C ASN A 297 8.33 4.81 -16.94
N PHE A 298 8.88 5.55 -17.89
CA PHE A 298 9.61 5.01 -19.05
C PHE A 298 10.66 3.96 -18.67
N LEU A 299 11.52 4.25 -17.68
CA LEU A 299 12.55 3.31 -17.25
C LEU A 299 11.95 2.00 -16.72
N TRP A 300 10.90 2.08 -15.91
CA TRP A 300 10.21 0.92 -15.35
C TRP A 300 9.54 0.08 -16.44
N THR A 301 8.86 0.74 -17.39
CA THR A 301 8.21 0.09 -18.54
C THR A 301 9.22 -0.66 -19.40
N ASN A 302 10.41 -0.08 -19.63
CA ASN A 302 11.46 -0.77 -20.42
C ASN A 302 12.09 -1.94 -19.64
N LEU A 303 12.24 -1.85 -18.31
CA LEU A 303 12.66 -2.99 -17.50
C LEU A 303 11.62 -4.13 -17.57
N ALA A 304 10.34 -3.80 -17.48
CA ALA A 304 9.26 -4.76 -17.67
C ALA A 304 9.27 -5.38 -19.07
N ALA A 305 9.53 -4.58 -20.11
CA ALA A 305 9.66 -5.08 -21.48
C ALA A 305 10.84 -6.05 -21.65
N LEU A 306 11.98 -5.77 -21.03
CA LEU A 306 13.13 -6.68 -21.01
C LEU A 306 12.76 -8.01 -20.33
N VAL A 307 12.04 -7.98 -19.22
CA VAL A 307 11.57 -9.19 -18.51
C VAL A 307 10.67 -10.03 -19.40
N LEU A 308 9.69 -9.40 -20.06
CA LEU A 308 8.77 -10.08 -20.97
C LEU A 308 9.50 -10.61 -22.23
N TRP A 309 10.46 -9.84 -22.77
CA TRP A 309 11.28 -10.27 -23.90
C TRP A 309 12.14 -11.50 -23.57
N LEU A 310 12.63 -11.59 -22.32
CA LEU A 310 13.37 -12.76 -21.82
C LEU A 310 12.43 -13.96 -21.50
N GLY A 311 11.11 -13.81 -21.66
CA GLY A 311 10.12 -14.85 -21.38
C GLY A 311 9.87 -15.11 -19.89
N ALA A 312 10.28 -14.18 -19.01
CA ALA A 312 10.05 -14.31 -17.58
C ALA A 312 8.64 -13.84 -17.18
N ASP A 313 8.12 -14.39 -16.10
CA ASP A 313 6.81 -14.03 -15.56
C ASP A 313 6.84 -12.64 -14.92
N ILE A 314 5.99 -11.73 -15.40
CA ILE A 314 5.94 -10.33 -14.96
C ILE A 314 5.41 -10.18 -13.54
N VAL A 315 4.53 -11.09 -13.09
CA VAL A 315 3.97 -11.09 -11.74
C VAL A 315 5.07 -11.49 -10.75
N TRP A 316 5.78 -12.58 -11.04
CA TRP A 316 6.92 -13.01 -10.21
C TRP A 316 8.01 -11.93 -10.15
N TRP A 317 8.32 -11.30 -11.30
CA TRP A 317 9.29 -10.19 -11.35
C TRP A 317 8.85 -9.00 -10.49
N SER A 318 7.57 -8.64 -10.50
CA SER A 318 7.04 -7.53 -9.70
C SER A 318 7.26 -7.74 -8.21
N TYR A 319 6.98 -8.95 -7.71
CA TYR A 319 7.21 -9.26 -6.29
C TYR A 319 8.70 -9.34 -5.94
N SER A 320 9.50 -10.04 -6.75
CA SER A 320 10.93 -10.22 -6.48
C SER A 320 11.71 -8.91 -6.55
N SER A 321 11.44 -8.07 -7.57
CA SER A 321 12.04 -6.74 -7.69
C SER A 321 11.59 -5.82 -6.54
N GLY A 322 10.32 -5.88 -6.12
CA GLY A 322 9.81 -5.13 -4.98
C GLY A 322 10.54 -5.47 -3.68
N ILE A 323 10.78 -6.76 -3.40
CA ILE A 323 11.57 -7.20 -2.24
C ILE A 323 13.02 -6.70 -2.33
N ALA A 324 13.65 -6.86 -3.50
CA ALA A 324 15.02 -6.40 -3.72
C ALA A 324 15.15 -4.87 -3.52
N LEU A 325 14.21 -4.10 -4.05
CA LEU A 325 14.16 -2.65 -3.89
C LEU A 325 13.97 -2.24 -2.43
N ALA A 326 13.08 -2.92 -1.68
CA ALA A 326 12.91 -2.67 -0.25
C ALA A 326 14.24 -2.85 0.51
N LEU A 327 14.94 -3.97 0.28
CA LEU A 327 16.23 -4.25 0.93
C LEU A 327 17.30 -3.23 0.55
N LEU A 328 17.38 -2.82 -0.73
CA LEU A 328 18.32 -1.80 -1.20
C LEU A 328 18.01 -0.42 -0.61
N ILE A 329 16.73 -0.05 -0.46
CA ILE A 329 16.33 1.20 0.20
C ILE A 329 16.75 1.20 1.68
N LEU A 330 16.55 0.08 2.40
CA LEU A 330 16.99 -0.05 3.78
C LEU A 330 18.51 0.10 3.90
N LEU A 331 19.27 -0.59 3.04
CA LEU A 331 20.73 -0.49 2.97
C LEU A 331 21.20 0.93 2.71
N MET A 332 20.61 1.61 1.69
CA MET A 332 20.98 2.98 1.33
C MET A 332 20.58 3.98 2.42
N THR A 333 19.44 3.78 3.10
CA THR A 333 19.05 4.58 4.26
C THR A 333 20.09 4.46 5.37
N PHE A 334 20.56 3.24 5.66
CA PHE A 334 21.63 3.00 6.61
C PHE A 334 22.93 3.71 6.20
N VAL A 335 23.38 3.52 4.96
CA VAL A 335 24.62 4.10 4.44
C VAL A 335 24.58 5.63 4.50
N PHE A 336 23.50 6.23 4.01
CA PHE A 336 23.35 7.67 3.99
C PHE A 336 23.27 8.26 5.39
N THR A 337 22.52 7.64 6.31
CA THR A 337 22.43 8.11 7.71
C THR A 337 23.78 8.00 8.42
N ARG A 338 24.51 6.90 8.26
CA ARG A 338 25.85 6.74 8.81
C ARG A 338 26.81 7.82 8.33
N ASP A 339 26.81 8.08 7.00
CA ASP A 339 27.65 9.11 6.40
C ASP A 339 27.27 10.53 6.87
N HIS A 340 25.95 10.80 7.00
CA HIS A 340 25.44 12.05 7.50
C HIS A 340 25.86 12.35 8.95
N LEU A 341 25.80 11.33 9.81
CA LEU A 341 26.23 11.44 11.20
C LEU A 341 27.76 11.47 11.34
N GLY A 342 28.49 10.93 10.36
CA GLY A 342 29.94 10.98 10.26
C GLY A 342 30.64 10.45 11.50
N GLN A 343 31.45 11.31 12.19
CA GLN A 343 32.20 10.94 13.40
C GLN A 343 31.38 10.97 14.71
N HIS A 344 30.04 11.04 14.61
CA HIS A 344 29.21 10.98 15.80
C HIS A 344 29.43 9.65 16.54
N ALA A 345 29.62 9.69 17.84
CA ALA A 345 29.66 8.48 18.65
C ALA A 345 28.37 7.66 18.40
N HIS A 346 28.55 6.39 18.00
CA HIS A 346 27.44 5.49 17.68
C HIS A 346 26.68 5.80 16.38
N ALA A 347 27.30 6.45 15.37
CA ALA A 347 26.67 6.76 14.08
C ALA A 347 26.01 5.53 13.42
N GLU A 348 26.64 4.35 13.48
CA GLU A 348 26.10 3.08 12.95
C GLU A 348 24.80 2.67 13.64
N ARG A 349 24.68 2.90 14.96
CA ARG A 349 23.46 2.55 15.72
C ARG A 349 22.27 3.42 15.30
N TRP A 350 22.51 4.72 15.15
CA TRP A 350 21.48 5.63 14.70
C TRP A 350 21.10 5.41 13.23
N ALA A 351 22.07 4.99 12.41
CA ALA A 351 21.80 4.56 11.04
C ALA A 351 20.90 3.31 10.99
N LEU A 352 21.11 2.35 11.90
CA LEU A 352 20.24 1.19 12.04
C LEU A 352 18.83 1.58 12.54
N VAL A 353 18.73 2.57 13.43
CA VAL A 353 17.43 3.11 13.86
C VAL A 353 16.69 3.73 12.68
N ALA A 354 17.37 4.50 11.81
CA ALA A 354 16.75 5.03 10.60
C ALA A 354 16.26 3.91 9.67
N ALA A 355 17.08 2.89 9.43
CA ALA A 355 16.68 1.74 8.61
C ALA A 355 15.47 1.00 9.21
N LEU A 356 15.37 0.88 10.54
CA LEU A 356 14.23 0.28 11.22
C LEU A 356 12.96 1.12 11.10
N ILE A 357 13.05 2.45 11.23
CA ILE A 357 11.89 3.34 10.98
C ILE A 357 11.33 3.11 9.58
N VAL A 358 12.20 2.99 8.57
CA VAL A 358 11.79 2.70 7.19
C VAL A 358 11.24 1.27 7.06
N ALA A 359 11.86 0.27 7.69
CA ALA A 359 11.42 -1.12 7.65
C ALA A 359 10.02 -1.35 8.27
N THR A 360 9.65 -0.54 9.27
CA THR A 360 8.32 -0.59 9.90
C THR A 360 7.24 0.13 9.10
N SER A 361 7.62 0.92 8.07
CA SER A 361 6.67 1.70 7.27
C SER A 361 5.85 0.80 6.35
N GLN A 362 4.57 0.66 6.63
CA GLN A 362 3.64 -0.04 5.73
C GLN A 362 3.51 0.67 4.39
N SER A 363 3.62 2.00 4.34
CA SER A 363 3.64 2.77 3.09
C SER A 363 4.75 2.29 2.14
N LEU A 364 5.96 2.06 2.64
CA LEU A 364 7.04 1.48 1.84
C LEU A 364 6.71 0.04 1.42
N LEU A 365 6.32 -0.81 2.37
CA LEU A 365 6.14 -2.25 2.12
C LEU A 365 5.01 -2.53 1.13
N ILE A 366 3.90 -1.80 1.21
CA ILE A 366 2.76 -1.91 0.27
C ILE A 366 3.22 -1.64 -1.16
N HIS A 367 4.10 -0.65 -1.37
CA HIS A 367 4.57 -0.26 -2.70
C HIS A 367 5.92 -0.90 -3.11
N THR A 368 6.42 -1.87 -2.33
CA THR A 368 7.64 -2.63 -2.63
C THR A 368 7.45 -4.12 -2.34
N ALA A 369 7.82 -4.61 -1.16
CA ALA A 369 7.88 -6.04 -0.81
C ALA A 369 6.51 -6.76 -0.83
N ARG A 370 5.40 -6.02 -0.68
CA ARG A 370 4.04 -6.56 -0.78
C ARG A 370 3.48 -6.55 -2.21
N GLY A 371 4.25 -6.07 -3.17
CA GLY A 371 3.91 -6.06 -4.59
C GLY A 371 3.67 -4.65 -5.14
N ALA A 372 2.45 -4.27 -5.43
CA ALA A 372 1.95 -3.13 -6.19
C ALA A 372 2.33 -3.14 -7.69
N GLY A 373 3.52 -3.61 -8.07
CA GLY A 373 3.99 -3.68 -9.47
C GLY A 373 4.37 -2.32 -10.08
N LEU A 374 4.44 -1.26 -9.24
CA LEU A 374 4.69 0.11 -9.67
C LEU A 374 6.16 0.51 -9.47
N GLU A 375 6.56 1.58 -10.14
CA GLU A 375 7.91 2.15 -10.15
C GLU A 375 8.34 2.84 -8.85
N THR A 376 7.45 2.96 -7.86
CA THR A 376 7.67 3.77 -6.64
C THR A 376 8.93 3.36 -5.87
N GLY A 377 9.20 2.05 -5.74
CA GLY A 377 10.40 1.55 -5.08
C GLY A 377 11.68 1.94 -5.81
N LEU A 378 11.72 1.77 -7.14
CA LEU A 378 12.87 2.13 -7.96
C LEU A 378 13.14 3.65 -7.89
N PHE A 379 12.09 4.45 -8.02
CA PHE A 379 12.20 5.91 -7.89
C PHE A 379 12.76 6.33 -6.53
N THR A 380 12.23 5.74 -5.44
CA THR A 380 12.72 6.00 -4.07
C THR A 380 14.22 5.70 -3.93
N LEU A 381 14.66 4.55 -4.45
CA LEU A 381 16.07 4.17 -4.42
C LEU A 381 16.94 5.14 -5.21
N LEU A 382 16.52 5.50 -6.42
CA LEU A 382 17.29 6.40 -7.30
C LEU A 382 17.42 7.81 -6.69
N VAL A 383 16.35 8.39 -6.18
CA VAL A 383 16.44 9.73 -5.55
C VAL A 383 17.26 9.69 -4.27
N LEU A 384 17.20 8.61 -3.51
CA LEU A 384 18.02 8.41 -2.31
C LEU A 384 19.51 8.33 -2.66
N ILE A 385 19.89 7.53 -3.65
CA ILE A 385 21.27 7.45 -4.16
C ILE A 385 21.71 8.78 -4.75
N GLY A 386 20.89 9.43 -5.59
CA GLY A 386 21.23 10.69 -6.24
C GLY A 386 21.51 11.80 -5.20
N THR A 387 20.67 11.94 -4.19
CA THR A 387 20.86 12.92 -3.11
C THR A 387 22.06 12.60 -2.22
N TRP A 388 22.32 11.32 -1.94
CA TRP A 388 23.54 10.89 -1.26
C TRP A 388 24.80 11.27 -2.06
N LEU A 389 24.83 11.03 -3.38
CA LEU A 389 25.93 11.41 -4.27
C LEU A 389 26.13 12.94 -4.30
N VAL A 390 25.05 13.74 -4.28
CA VAL A 390 25.12 15.20 -4.16
C VAL A 390 25.84 15.62 -2.89
N THR A 391 25.51 15.00 -1.73
CA THR A 391 26.19 15.29 -0.47
C THR A 391 27.66 14.91 -0.47
N ARG A 392 28.04 13.91 -1.30
CA ARG A 392 29.41 13.48 -1.55
C ARG A 392 30.12 14.29 -2.63
N GLN A 393 29.48 15.31 -3.19
CA GLN A 393 29.97 16.16 -4.30
C GLN A 393 30.33 15.37 -5.57
N GLN A 394 29.71 14.20 -5.78
CA GLN A 394 29.87 13.39 -6.98
C GLN A 394 28.84 13.81 -8.05
N TRP A 395 29.00 15.03 -8.55
CA TRP A 395 28.02 15.73 -9.37
C TRP A 395 27.63 15.00 -10.66
N VAL A 396 28.59 14.38 -11.36
CA VAL A 396 28.31 13.65 -12.61
C VAL A 396 27.44 12.41 -12.34
N LEU A 397 27.84 11.58 -11.38
CA LEU A 397 27.06 10.39 -11.02
C LEU A 397 25.68 10.77 -10.49
N ALA A 398 25.59 11.84 -9.69
CA ALA A 398 24.32 12.37 -9.21
C ALA A 398 23.41 12.79 -10.38
N GLY A 399 23.97 13.45 -11.40
CA GLY A 399 23.23 13.86 -12.60
C GLY A 399 22.68 12.67 -13.38
N VAL A 400 23.48 11.64 -13.59
CA VAL A 400 23.05 10.40 -14.26
C VAL A 400 21.91 9.72 -13.46
N VAL A 401 22.10 9.51 -12.16
CA VAL A 401 21.13 8.81 -11.31
C VAL A 401 19.82 9.59 -11.19
N LEU A 402 19.88 10.93 -11.03
CA LEU A 402 18.68 11.77 -11.01
C LEU A 402 18.00 11.86 -12.38
N GLY A 403 18.77 11.71 -13.48
CA GLY A 403 18.23 11.52 -14.82
C GLY A 403 17.43 10.23 -14.93
N CYS A 404 17.98 9.10 -14.48
CA CYS A 404 17.27 7.82 -14.39
C CYS A 404 16.02 7.92 -13.46
N ALA A 405 16.12 8.66 -12.35
CA ALA A 405 14.96 8.93 -11.49
C ALA A 405 13.86 9.67 -12.25
N THR A 406 14.22 10.68 -13.08
CA THR A 406 13.25 11.42 -13.90
C THR A 406 12.61 10.54 -14.99
N LEU A 407 13.35 9.60 -15.57
CA LEU A 407 12.80 8.59 -16.49
C LEU A 407 11.90 7.55 -15.76
N THR A 408 12.01 7.46 -14.43
CA THR A 408 11.15 6.61 -13.61
C THR A 408 9.90 7.36 -13.16
N ARG A 409 10.06 8.63 -12.73
CA ARG A 409 8.94 9.52 -12.38
C ARG A 409 9.36 10.98 -12.63
N PRO A 410 8.49 11.83 -13.20
CA PRO A 410 8.79 13.23 -13.52
C PRO A 410 9.29 14.04 -12.32
N GLU A 411 8.90 13.67 -11.09
CA GLU A 411 9.32 14.33 -9.84
C GLU A 411 10.83 14.25 -9.58
N GLY A 412 11.57 13.38 -10.30
CA GLY A 412 13.02 13.35 -10.28
C GLY A 412 13.65 14.70 -10.70
N ALA A 413 12.99 15.43 -11.61
CA ALA A 413 13.41 16.77 -12.01
C ALA A 413 13.32 17.80 -10.86
N LEU A 414 12.32 17.66 -9.98
CA LEU A 414 12.20 18.48 -8.77
C LEU A 414 13.40 18.26 -7.84
N VAL A 415 13.75 17.00 -7.59
CA VAL A 415 14.91 16.64 -6.77
C VAL A 415 16.21 17.17 -7.38
N LEU A 416 16.37 17.08 -8.72
CA LEU A 416 17.48 17.68 -9.42
C LEU A 416 17.54 19.21 -9.19
N GLY A 417 16.40 19.92 -9.33
CA GLY A 417 16.32 21.37 -9.15
C GLY A 417 16.81 21.80 -7.76
N VAL A 418 16.32 21.12 -6.70
CA VAL A 418 16.77 21.39 -5.32
C VAL A 418 18.27 21.05 -5.16
N SER A 419 18.74 19.96 -5.79
CA SER A 419 20.16 19.58 -5.75
C SER A 419 21.06 20.61 -6.45
N GLY A 420 20.60 21.17 -7.56
CA GLY A 420 21.29 22.26 -8.27
C GLY A 420 21.35 23.53 -7.42
N LEU A 421 20.23 23.94 -6.81
CA LEU A 421 20.18 25.09 -5.88
C LEU A 421 21.11 24.87 -4.68
N PHE A 422 21.15 23.67 -4.14
CA PHE A 422 22.08 23.31 -3.07
C PHE A 422 23.54 23.43 -3.51
N GLY A 423 23.87 22.95 -4.72
CA GLY A 423 25.21 23.09 -5.31
C GLY A 423 25.63 24.55 -5.50
N LEU A 424 24.71 25.38 -6.02
CA LEU A 424 24.91 26.84 -6.15
C LEU A 424 25.13 27.50 -4.79
N TRP A 425 24.30 27.15 -3.79
CA TRP A 425 24.44 27.67 -2.43
C TRP A 425 25.77 27.26 -1.77
N GLN A 426 26.23 26.00 -1.96
CA GLN A 426 27.52 25.56 -1.47
C GLN A 426 28.67 26.32 -2.15
N ALA A 427 28.59 26.53 -3.47
CA ALA A 427 29.59 27.28 -4.23
C ALA A 427 29.64 28.74 -3.75
N TRP A 428 28.47 29.38 -3.59
CA TRP A 428 28.38 30.75 -3.08
C TRP A 428 28.98 30.91 -1.67
N ARG A 429 28.73 29.94 -0.76
CA ARG A 429 29.31 29.97 0.60
C ARG A 429 30.85 29.90 0.63
N LYS A 430 31.47 29.35 -0.41
CA LYS A 430 32.94 29.28 -0.57
C LYS A 430 33.56 30.57 -1.11
N LEU A 431 32.76 31.53 -1.55
CA LEU A 431 33.26 32.83 -2.04
C LEU A 431 33.71 33.71 -0.89
N PRO A 432 34.87 34.44 -1.02
CA PRO A 432 35.45 35.22 0.06
C PRO A 432 34.50 36.31 0.61
N ASP A 433 33.87 37.06 -0.26
CA ASP A 433 33.14 38.26 0.11
C ASP A 433 31.62 38.06 0.21
N ARG A 434 31.09 36.88 -0.16
CA ARG A 434 29.65 36.54 -0.21
C ARG A 434 28.76 37.64 -0.84
N THR A 435 29.32 38.59 -1.54
CA THR A 435 28.61 39.63 -2.29
C THR A 435 28.35 39.13 -3.70
N PHE A 436 27.12 39.30 -4.18
CA PHE A 436 26.77 38.85 -5.53
C PHE A 436 27.32 39.85 -6.55
N THR A 437 28.35 39.44 -7.30
CA THR A 437 28.88 40.22 -8.43
C THR A 437 28.74 39.42 -9.72
N PRO A 438 28.53 40.06 -10.89
CA PRO A 438 28.43 39.39 -12.19
C PRO A 438 29.61 38.45 -12.51
N ALA A 439 30.82 38.80 -12.01
CA ALA A 439 32.03 38.00 -12.17
C ALA A 439 31.98 36.64 -11.44
N MET A 440 31.06 36.43 -10.53
CA MET A 440 30.87 35.18 -9.81
C MET A 440 29.98 34.21 -10.56
N LEU A 441 29.11 34.65 -11.45
CA LEU A 441 28.15 33.82 -12.19
C LEU A 441 28.83 32.68 -12.93
N PRO A 442 29.96 32.83 -13.64
CA PRO A 442 30.65 31.72 -14.27
C PRO A 442 31.16 30.67 -13.27
N LYS A 443 31.61 31.08 -12.08
CA LYS A 443 32.09 30.17 -11.04
C LYS A 443 30.94 29.35 -10.44
N LEU A 444 29.79 29.96 -10.21
CA LEU A 444 28.58 29.31 -9.72
C LEU A 444 28.03 28.30 -10.75
N ILE A 445 27.95 28.71 -12.03
CA ILE A 445 27.52 27.86 -13.12
C ILE A 445 28.45 26.63 -13.24
N ARG A 446 29.77 26.83 -13.26
CA ARG A 446 30.75 25.73 -13.35
C ARG A 446 30.61 24.72 -12.19
N ALA A 447 30.16 25.14 -11.01
CA ALA A 447 29.98 24.25 -9.88
C ALA A 447 28.83 23.23 -10.08
N VAL A 448 27.79 23.59 -10.83
CA VAL A 448 26.60 22.73 -11.05
C VAL A 448 26.55 22.18 -12.49
N LEU A 449 27.39 22.68 -13.37
CA LEU A 449 27.43 22.27 -14.79
C LEU A 449 27.60 20.74 -14.96
N PRO A 450 28.48 20.04 -14.21
CA PRO A 450 28.63 18.59 -14.33
C PRO A 450 27.33 17.84 -13.99
N LEU A 451 26.59 18.29 -12.99
CA LEU A 451 25.29 17.74 -12.62
C LEU A 451 24.27 17.92 -13.75
N ALA A 452 24.17 19.14 -14.27
CA ALA A 452 23.21 19.50 -15.32
C ALA A 452 23.53 18.78 -16.65
N CYS A 453 24.80 18.77 -17.07
CA CYS A 453 25.20 18.11 -18.30
C CYS A 453 24.98 16.58 -18.25
N ALA A 454 25.33 15.93 -17.13
CA ALA A 454 25.13 14.50 -16.96
C ALA A 454 23.63 14.13 -16.93
N TYR A 455 22.81 14.96 -16.29
CA TYR A 455 21.35 14.80 -16.30
C TYR A 455 20.78 14.96 -17.71
N LEU A 456 21.14 16.02 -18.43
CA LEU A 456 20.66 16.27 -19.78
C LEU A 456 21.09 15.17 -20.74
N LEU A 457 22.28 14.60 -20.58
CA LEU A 457 22.75 13.47 -21.40
C LEU A 457 21.81 12.25 -21.28
N VAL A 458 21.16 12.06 -20.15
CA VAL A 458 20.18 10.96 -19.92
C VAL A 458 18.78 11.36 -20.40
N VAL A 459 18.32 12.56 -20.03
CA VAL A 459 16.90 12.92 -20.19
C VAL A 459 16.60 13.50 -21.57
N LEU A 460 17.53 14.28 -22.16
CA LEU A 460 17.29 14.96 -23.43
C LEU A 460 17.08 14.00 -24.60
N PRO A 461 17.89 12.93 -24.79
CA PRO A 461 17.66 11.96 -25.88
C PRO A 461 16.26 11.30 -25.75
N PHE A 462 15.85 10.94 -24.51
CA PHE A 462 14.51 10.42 -24.27
C PHE A 462 13.44 11.44 -24.62
N PHE A 463 13.57 12.70 -24.19
CA PHE A 463 12.59 13.74 -24.43
C PHE A 463 12.41 14.01 -25.93
N LEU A 464 13.52 14.08 -26.69
CA LEU A 464 13.49 14.29 -28.15
C LEU A 464 12.85 13.11 -28.89
N TRP A 465 13.22 11.87 -28.53
CA TRP A 465 12.60 10.68 -29.07
C TRP A 465 11.10 10.63 -28.72
N ARG A 466 10.73 10.85 -27.47
CA ARG A 466 9.35 10.85 -26.98
C ARG A 466 8.49 11.86 -27.74
N PHE A 467 8.98 13.09 -27.89
CA PHE A 467 8.28 14.14 -28.61
C PHE A 467 8.08 13.77 -30.10
N SER A 468 9.09 13.21 -30.74
CA SER A 468 8.98 12.77 -32.13
C SER A 468 8.03 11.57 -32.29
N TYR A 469 7.95 10.69 -31.30
CA TYR A 469 7.16 9.46 -31.35
C TYR A 469 5.68 9.68 -31.05
N TYR A 470 5.35 10.44 -29.98
CA TYR A 470 3.98 10.70 -29.55
C TYR A 470 3.40 12.02 -30.05
N GLY A 471 4.22 12.98 -30.43
CA GLY A 471 3.81 14.30 -30.94
C GLY A 471 3.29 15.27 -29.88
N ASP A 472 3.45 14.94 -28.57
CA ASP A 472 2.97 15.75 -27.45
C ASP A 472 4.12 16.19 -26.52
N LEU A 473 4.05 17.41 -25.99
CA LEU A 473 5.05 17.93 -25.04
C LEU A 473 4.96 17.24 -23.66
N LEU A 474 3.77 16.84 -23.24
CA LEU A 474 3.52 16.19 -21.94
C LEU A 474 2.83 14.85 -22.16
N PRO A 475 3.02 13.86 -21.27
CA PRO A 475 2.35 12.57 -21.38
C PRO A 475 0.83 12.73 -21.24
N ASN A 476 0.07 11.83 -21.86
CA ASN A 476 -1.39 11.88 -21.84
C ASN A 476 -1.97 11.82 -20.43
N THR A 477 -1.31 11.10 -19.52
CA THR A 477 -1.63 11.05 -18.09
C THR A 477 -1.58 12.43 -17.40
N PHE A 478 -0.74 13.36 -17.88
CA PHE A 478 -0.74 14.73 -17.37
C PHE A 478 -2.07 15.42 -17.68
N TYR A 479 -2.51 15.35 -18.94
CA TYR A 479 -3.79 15.94 -19.35
C TYR A 479 -4.96 15.28 -18.62
N ALA A 480 -4.93 13.96 -18.42
CA ALA A 480 -5.98 13.23 -17.70
C ALA A 480 -6.13 13.66 -16.23
N LYS A 481 -5.02 14.01 -15.58
CA LYS A 481 -4.97 14.27 -14.11
C LYS A 481 -4.95 15.75 -13.73
N THR A 482 -4.83 16.68 -14.67
CA THR A 482 -4.75 18.11 -14.40
C THR A 482 -6.10 18.81 -14.57
N GLY A 483 -6.30 19.92 -13.82
CA GLY A 483 -7.49 20.77 -13.92
C GLY A 483 -8.21 21.04 -12.58
N GLY A 484 -7.83 20.39 -11.48
CA GLY A 484 -8.56 20.45 -10.20
C GLY A 484 -8.35 21.74 -9.38
N GLY A 485 -7.32 22.55 -9.68
CA GLY A 485 -7.09 23.85 -9.04
C GLY A 485 -7.06 23.76 -7.50
N VAL A 486 -7.79 24.68 -6.84
CA VAL A 486 -7.86 24.76 -5.37
C VAL A 486 -8.45 23.49 -4.74
N ARG A 487 -9.42 22.85 -5.38
CA ARG A 487 -10.05 21.60 -4.87
C ARG A 487 -9.01 20.49 -4.78
N ALA A 488 -8.19 20.32 -5.82
CA ALA A 488 -7.09 19.35 -5.79
C ALA A 488 -6.09 19.68 -4.67
N ALA A 489 -5.73 20.95 -4.48
CA ALA A 489 -4.81 21.34 -3.41
C ALA A 489 -5.40 21.06 -2.00
N LEU A 490 -6.68 21.26 -1.78
CA LEU A 490 -7.34 20.93 -0.50
C LEU A 490 -7.31 19.42 -0.25
N ARG A 491 -7.61 18.59 -1.26
CA ARG A 491 -7.47 17.13 -1.19
C ARG A 491 -6.02 16.73 -0.89
N GLY A 492 -5.05 17.38 -1.53
CA GLY A 492 -3.62 17.14 -1.29
C GLY A 492 -3.17 17.53 0.12
N LEU A 493 -3.77 18.57 0.69
CA LEU A 493 -3.54 18.95 2.10
C LEU A 493 -4.09 17.88 3.05
N GLU A 494 -5.30 17.39 2.82
CA GLU A 494 -5.90 16.30 3.60
C GLU A 494 -5.04 15.02 3.52
N TYR A 495 -4.61 14.65 2.31
CA TYR A 495 -3.68 13.54 2.08
C TYR A 495 -2.36 13.72 2.84
N THR A 496 -1.80 14.94 2.86
CA THR A 496 -0.57 15.27 3.59
C THR A 496 -0.78 15.17 5.10
N LEU A 497 -1.89 15.69 5.62
CA LEU A 497 -2.24 15.57 7.05
C LEU A 497 -2.39 14.10 7.44
N GLY A 498 -3.03 13.29 6.60
CA GLY A 498 -3.12 11.84 6.77
C GLY A 498 -1.75 11.19 6.95
N PHE A 499 -0.79 11.51 6.07
CA PHE A 499 0.59 11.03 6.17
C PHE A 499 1.31 11.50 7.43
N VAL A 500 1.22 12.79 7.77
CA VAL A 500 1.86 13.35 8.96
C VAL A 500 1.36 12.64 10.22
N LEU A 501 0.05 12.41 10.33
CA LEU A 501 -0.54 11.66 11.44
C LEU A 501 -0.09 10.19 11.44
N ALA A 502 0.02 9.57 10.25
CA ALA A 502 0.51 8.19 10.10
C ALA A 502 1.96 8.02 10.56
N LEU A 503 2.82 9.00 10.27
CA LEU A 503 4.23 8.96 10.64
C LEU A 503 4.51 9.42 12.09
N GLY A 504 3.46 9.63 12.89
CA GLY A 504 3.59 9.97 14.30
C GLY A 504 3.73 11.49 14.57
N GLY A 505 3.23 12.34 13.68
CA GLY A 505 3.07 13.80 13.87
C GLY A 505 4.25 14.51 14.53
N PRO A 506 4.24 14.66 15.86
CA PRO A 506 5.30 15.37 16.59
C PRO A 506 6.70 14.78 16.44
N ALA A 507 6.84 13.48 16.11
CA ALA A 507 8.14 12.85 15.90
C ALA A 507 8.91 13.44 14.71
N LEU A 508 8.21 14.03 13.74
CA LEU A 508 8.83 14.76 12.63
C LEU A 508 9.62 15.99 13.11
N LEU A 509 9.23 16.61 14.24
CA LEU A 509 9.95 17.74 14.82
C LEU A 509 11.36 17.36 15.27
N LEU A 510 11.62 16.09 15.56
CA LEU A 510 12.97 15.58 15.82
C LEU A 510 13.91 15.86 14.64
N GLY A 511 13.40 15.86 13.40
CA GLY A 511 14.18 16.20 12.21
C GLY A 511 14.75 17.62 12.18
N LEU A 512 14.24 18.54 13.01
CA LEU A 512 14.75 19.90 13.15
C LEU A 512 15.95 19.98 14.12
N MET A 513 16.14 18.97 14.96
CA MET A 513 17.23 18.91 15.93
C MET A 513 18.48 18.27 15.32
N HIS A 514 19.65 18.83 15.61
CA HIS A 514 20.90 18.30 15.07
C HIS A 514 22.06 18.29 16.07
N PRO A 515 22.85 17.20 16.16
CA PRO A 515 23.93 17.08 17.13
C PRO A 515 25.21 17.88 16.83
N ARG A 516 25.43 18.34 15.58
CA ARG A 516 26.66 19.05 15.18
C ARG A 516 26.45 20.05 14.01
N SER A 517 27.27 21.11 13.98
CA SER A 517 27.22 22.17 12.96
C SER A 517 27.56 21.71 11.53
N ALA A 518 28.48 20.73 11.38
CA ALA A 518 28.94 20.28 10.05
C ALA A 518 27.83 19.55 9.23
N ALA A 519 26.97 18.77 9.87
CA ALA A 519 25.88 18.08 9.20
C ALA A 519 24.63 18.98 8.96
N ARG A 520 24.62 20.20 9.53
CA ARG A 520 23.52 21.16 9.34
C ARG A 520 23.28 21.51 7.86
N THR A 521 24.35 21.53 7.07
CA THR A 521 24.25 21.81 5.62
C THR A 521 23.43 20.74 4.88
N THR A 522 23.72 19.46 5.13
CA THR A 522 22.96 18.33 4.56
C THR A 522 21.54 18.29 5.12
N GLN A 523 21.35 18.62 6.39
CA GLN A 523 20.02 18.70 7.01
C GLN A 523 19.13 19.74 6.29
N ILE A 524 19.64 20.95 6.06
CA ILE A 524 18.92 22.02 5.33
C ILE A 524 18.56 21.54 3.91
N TYR A 525 19.48 20.86 3.24
CA TYR A 525 19.25 20.31 1.92
C TYR A 525 18.09 19.28 1.91
N LEU A 526 18.12 18.31 2.82
CA LEU A 526 17.08 17.30 2.93
C LEU A 526 15.72 17.89 3.34
N LEU A 527 15.71 18.83 4.28
CA LEU A 527 14.49 19.57 4.64
C LEU A 527 13.93 20.37 3.47
N GLY A 528 14.80 20.96 2.65
CA GLY A 528 14.40 21.67 1.44
C GLY A 528 13.75 20.73 0.42
N ILE A 529 14.29 19.54 0.21
CA ILE A 529 13.68 18.52 -0.66
C ILE A 529 12.32 18.09 -0.08
N CYS A 530 12.27 17.68 1.19
CA CYS A 530 11.04 17.22 1.83
C CYS A 530 9.94 18.31 1.77
N GLY A 531 10.29 19.56 2.05
CA GLY A 531 9.35 20.69 2.00
C GLY A 531 8.81 20.94 0.59
N LEU A 532 9.69 21.07 -0.41
CA LEU A 532 9.27 21.35 -1.78
C LEU A 532 8.50 20.17 -2.39
N TYR A 533 8.92 18.93 -2.10
CA TYR A 533 8.23 17.75 -2.56
C TYR A 533 6.82 17.63 -1.91
N THR A 534 6.69 17.97 -0.63
CA THR A 534 5.38 18.03 0.05
C THR A 534 4.47 19.09 -0.58
N LEU A 535 4.99 20.29 -0.90
CA LEU A 535 4.24 21.33 -1.61
C LEU A 535 3.77 20.84 -3.00
N TYR A 536 4.61 20.11 -3.70
CA TYR A 536 4.23 19.46 -4.97
C TYR A 536 3.07 18.47 -4.74
N ILE A 537 3.16 17.56 -3.75
CA ILE A 537 2.09 16.60 -3.43
C ILE A 537 0.76 17.32 -3.15
N ILE A 538 0.81 18.41 -2.37
CA ILE A 538 -0.37 19.23 -2.08
C ILE A 538 -0.94 19.81 -3.38
N SER A 539 -0.09 20.34 -4.26
CA SER A 539 -0.53 21.01 -5.50
C SER A 539 -1.20 20.05 -6.49
N VAL A 540 -0.75 18.78 -6.55
CA VAL A 540 -1.33 17.76 -7.46
C VAL A 540 -2.50 17.00 -6.86
N GLY A 541 -2.82 17.22 -5.58
CA GLY A 541 -4.00 16.64 -4.93
C GLY A 541 -3.80 15.26 -4.34
N GLY A 542 -2.56 14.83 -4.09
CA GLY A 542 -2.27 13.51 -3.52
C GLY A 542 -2.54 12.35 -4.50
N ASP A 543 -2.80 11.18 -3.93
CA ASP A 543 -3.03 9.93 -4.68
C ASP A 543 -4.22 9.16 -4.07
N HIS A 544 -4.81 8.25 -4.84
CA HIS A 544 -5.91 7.39 -4.38
C HIS A 544 -5.43 6.03 -3.83
N PHE A 545 -4.17 5.67 -4.03
CA PHE A 545 -3.63 4.41 -3.54
C PHE A 545 -3.44 4.41 -2.02
N PRO A 546 -3.63 3.25 -1.35
CA PRO A 546 -3.39 3.11 0.08
C PRO A 546 -1.93 3.36 0.43
N GLY A 547 -1.66 3.75 1.68
CA GLY A 547 -0.30 3.92 2.19
C GLY A 547 0.41 5.17 1.71
N GLU A 548 -0.33 6.22 1.35
CA GLU A 548 0.19 7.54 0.97
C GLU A 548 1.41 7.44 0.03
N ARG A 549 1.24 6.76 -1.11
CA ARG A 549 2.29 6.40 -2.09
C ARG A 549 3.25 7.53 -2.45
N PHE A 550 2.74 8.75 -2.63
CA PHE A 550 3.57 9.89 -3.02
C PHE A 550 4.57 10.32 -1.95
N PHE A 551 4.35 9.94 -0.70
CA PHE A 551 5.29 10.19 0.40
C PHE A 551 6.36 9.10 0.57
N VAL A 552 6.23 7.95 -0.09
CA VAL A 552 7.21 6.86 0.02
C VAL A 552 8.65 7.31 -0.27
N PRO A 553 8.92 8.14 -1.31
CA PRO A 553 10.28 8.63 -1.57
C PRO A 553 10.88 9.48 -0.44
N LEU A 554 10.04 10.12 0.39
CA LEU A 554 10.49 10.97 1.48
C LEU A 554 10.85 10.18 2.75
N LEU A 555 10.31 8.95 2.90
CA LEU A 555 10.49 8.15 4.11
C LEU A 555 11.95 7.95 4.53
N PRO A 556 12.89 7.61 3.62
CA PRO A 556 14.30 7.45 3.99
C PRO A 556 14.93 8.74 4.53
N TRP A 557 14.63 9.89 3.91
CA TRP A 557 15.16 11.19 4.38
C TRP A 557 14.55 11.60 5.71
N LEU A 558 13.25 11.40 5.90
CA LEU A 558 12.56 11.67 7.15
C LEU A 558 13.10 10.78 8.27
N ALA A 559 13.32 9.49 8.00
CA ALA A 559 13.91 8.56 8.97
C ALA A 559 15.34 8.94 9.34
N LEU A 560 16.17 9.37 8.36
CA LEU A 560 17.51 9.90 8.59
C LEU A 560 17.46 11.13 9.51
N LEU A 561 16.58 12.08 9.20
CA LEU A 561 16.42 13.31 9.99
C LEU A 561 15.94 13.02 11.41
N MET A 562 14.94 12.13 11.56
CA MET A 562 14.43 11.70 12.87
C MET A 562 15.51 10.99 13.70
N ALA A 563 16.27 10.07 13.10
CA ALA A 563 17.37 9.38 13.78
C ALA A 563 18.47 10.35 14.21
N SER A 564 18.76 11.36 13.41
CA SER A 564 19.72 12.44 13.74
C SER A 564 19.24 13.26 14.93
N GLY A 565 17.95 13.60 14.98
CA GLY A 565 17.34 14.31 16.10
C GLY A 565 17.31 13.47 17.38
N LEU A 566 17.00 12.18 17.27
CA LEU A 566 17.09 11.25 18.40
C LEU A 566 18.53 11.15 18.94
N ALA A 567 19.54 11.14 18.07
CA ALA A 567 20.94 11.17 18.47
C ALA A 567 21.29 12.44 19.23
N ALA A 568 20.77 13.61 18.81
CA ALA A 568 20.95 14.87 19.51
C ALA A 568 20.28 14.87 20.90
N CYS A 569 19.02 14.43 20.98
CA CYS A 569 18.30 14.28 22.24
C CYS A 569 19.02 13.32 23.21
N TYR A 570 19.51 12.20 22.69
CA TYR A 570 20.26 11.26 23.50
C TYR A 570 21.53 11.90 24.10
N GLN A 571 22.31 12.63 23.31
CA GLN A 571 23.50 13.32 23.81
C GLN A 571 23.17 14.32 24.93
N TRP A 572 22.06 15.04 24.81
CA TRP A 572 21.62 15.94 25.86
C TRP A 572 21.19 15.21 27.12
N LEU A 573 20.46 14.08 26.99
CA LEU A 573 19.88 13.33 28.11
C LEU A 573 20.89 12.50 28.91
N ILE A 574 21.99 12.02 28.30
CA ILE A 574 22.96 11.15 29.00
C ILE A 574 23.65 11.83 30.18
N HIS A 575 23.67 13.17 30.17
CA HIS A 575 24.26 13.99 31.23
C HIS A 575 23.26 14.46 32.30
N THR A 576 21.99 14.01 32.20
CA THR A 576 20.93 14.39 33.13
C THR A 576 20.47 13.21 34.01
N PRO A 577 19.96 13.46 35.23
CA PRO A 577 19.36 12.43 36.08
C PRO A 577 18.05 11.85 35.50
N LEU A 578 17.51 12.45 34.44
CA LEU A 578 16.26 12.04 33.77
C LEU A 578 16.45 10.87 32.79
N ARG A 579 17.67 10.37 32.60
CA ARG A 579 17.99 9.26 31.65
C ARG A 579 17.04 8.05 31.73
N PRO A 580 16.73 7.48 32.92
CA PRO A 580 15.84 6.33 33.00
C PRO A 580 14.38 6.67 32.66
N ALA A 581 13.91 7.85 33.05
CA ALA A 581 12.56 8.32 32.75
C ALA A 581 12.38 8.60 31.24
N ALA A 582 13.39 9.21 30.60
CA ALA A 582 13.40 9.48 29.17
C ALA A 582 13.43 8.18 28.34
N ALA A 583 14.19 7.16 28.78
CA ALA A 583 14.18 5.86 28.14
C ALA A 583 12.80 5.17 28.25
N ALA A 584 12.16 5.25 29.42
CA ALA A 584 10.82 4.71 29.63
C ALA A 584 9.78 5.44 28.77
N LEU A 585 9.81 6.77 28.72
CA LEU A 585 8.92 7.59 27.89
C LEU A 585 9.09 7.29 26.39
N LEU A 586 10.33 7.11 25.94
CA LEU A 586 10.62 6.74 24.55
C LEU A 586 10.05 5.37 24.19
N VAL A 587 10.18 4.37 25.08
CA VAL A 587 9.59 3.03 24.88
C VAL A 587 8.06 3.12 24.80
N VAL A 588 7.42 3.89 25.68
CA VAL A 588 5.96 4.11 25.66
C VAL A 588 5.53 4.83 24.38
N ALA A 589 6.25 5.85 23.96
CA ALA A 589 5.96 6.58 22.72
C ALA A 589 6.09 5.68 21.47
N LEU A 590 7.09 4.81 21.44
CA LEU A 590 7.29 3.86 20.36
C LEU A 590 6.24 2.74 20.34
N ALA A 591 5.84 2.25 21.52
CA ALA A 591 4.74 1.29 21.64
C ALA A 591 3.43 1.91 21.15
N GLY A 592 3.14 3.15 21.55
CA GLY A 592 1.98 3.92 21.08
C GLY A 592 2.00 4.16 19.57
N TYR A 593 3.16 4.53 19.01
CA TYR A 593 3.35 4.68 17.58
C TYR A 593 3.14 3.35 16.82
N SER A 594 3.73 2.27 17.29
CA SER A 594 3.56 0.94 16.67
C SER A 594 2.11 0.48 16.69
N ALA A 595 1.40 0.80 17.78
CA ALA A 595 -0.03 0.54 17.90
C ALA A 595 -0.85 1.34 16.88
N HIS A 596 -0.61 2.64 16.80
CA HIS A 596 -1.27 3.52 15.84
C HIS A 596 -1.00 3.10 14.39
N ALA A 597 0.26 2.80 14.06
CA ALA A 597 0.64 2.31 12.73
C ALA A 597 -0.06 0.98 12.37
N SER A 598 -0.30 0.12 13.38
CA SER A 598 -1.01 -1.16 13.18
C SER A 598 -2.48 -0.98 12.86
N LEU A 599 -3.15 -0.05 13.53
CA LEU A 599 -4.56 0.24 13.30
C LEU A 599 -4.77 0.76 11.87
N ARG A 600 -3.95 1.73 11.45
CA ARG A 600 -3.99 2.23 10.07
C ARG A 600 -3.64 1.18 9.03
N ALA A 601 -2.71 0.29 9.34
CA ALA A 601 -2.34 -0.79 8.44
C ALA A 601 -3.48 -1.80 8.23
N GLN A 602 -4.40 -1.93 9.16
CA GLN A 602 -5.58 -2.79 9.00
C GLN A 602 -6.52 -2.26 7.91
N ASP A 603 -6.82 -0.96 7.93
CA ASP A 603 -7.65 -0.34 6.89
C ASP A 603 -6.99 -0.46 5.52
N GLN A 604 -5.68 -0.27 5.45
CA GLN A 604 -4.91 -0.44 4.22
C GLN A 604 -4.90 -1.90 3.73
N ASP A 605 -4.83 -2.88 4.63
CA ASP A 605 -4.88 -4.31 4.29
C ASP A 605 -6.23 -4.70 3.65
N VAL A 606 -7.33 -4.11 4.10
CA VAL A 606 -8.66 -4.32 3.50
C VAL A 606 -8.67 -3.80 2.06
N ILE A 607 -8.16 -2.58 1.83
CA ILE A 607 -8.11 -1.98 0.49
C ILE A 607 -7.20 -2.80 -0.44
N VAL A 608 -6.03 -3.22 0.06
CA VAL A 608 -5.06 -4.04 -0.69
C VAL A 608 -5.67 -5.36 -1.11
N ALA A 609 -6.34 -6.06 -0.21
CA ALA A 609 -6.95 -7.35 -0.51
C ALA A 609 -8.15 -7.23 -1.47
N GLY A 610 -8.99 -6.21 -1.31
CA GLY A 610 -10.09 -5.93 -2.23
C GLY A 610 -9.59 -5.55 -3.64
N SER A 611 -8.48 -4.83 -3.73
CA SER A 611 -7.84 -4.51 -5.01
C SER A 611 -7.29 -5.75 -5.71
N ASP A 612 -6.66 -6.67 -4.97
CA ASP A 612 -6.14 -7.91 -5.52
C ASP A 612 -7.26 -8.83 -6.03
N GLU A 613 -8.38 -8.88 -5.31
CA GLU A 613 -9.56 -9.62 -5.77
C GLU A 613 -10.18 -9.01 -7.04
N SER A 614 -10.29 -7.69 -7.09
CA SER A 614 -10.78 -7.00 -8.28
C SER A 614 -9.88 -7.29 -9.48
N LEU A 615 -8.56 -7.26 -9.28
CA LEU A 615 -7.58 -7.61 -10.30
C LEU A 615 -7.77 -9.06 -10.79
N ALA A 616 -8.06 -10.01 -9.90
CA ALA A 616 -8.33 -11.39 -10.28
C ALA A 616 -9.54 -11.50 -11.22
N ILE A 617 -10.61 -10.72 -10.98
CA ILE A 617 -11.78 -10.65 -11.86
C ILE A 617 -11.39 -10.08 -13.23
N TRP A 618 -10.66 -8.98 -13.27
CA TRP A 618 -10.25 -8.33 -14.53
C TRP A 618 -9.31 -9.21 -15.35
N ARG A 619 -8.44 -9.97 -14.71
CA ARG A 619 -7.60 -10.99 -15.34
C ARG A 619 -8.43 -12.10 -15.99
N GLU A 620 -9.44 -12.60 -15.29
CA GLU A 620 -10.36 -13.61 -15.82
C GLU A 620 -11.15 -13.09 -17.03
N ILE A 621 -11.62 -11.84 -16.99
CA ILE A 621 -12.26 -11.19 -18.14
C ILE A 621 -11.26 -11.09 -19.29
N GLY A 622 -10.01 -10.68 -19.03
CA GLY A 622 -8.96 -10.60 -20.03
C GLY A 622 -8.69 -11.94 -20.70
N TRP A 623 -8.54 -13.01 -19.94
CA TRP A 623 -8.36 -14.37 -20.49
C TRP A 623 -9.56 -14.85 -21.30
N TRP A 624 -10.79 -14.58 -20.82
CA TRP A 624 -11.98 -14.93 -21.58
C TRP A 624 -12.02 -14.20 -22.93
N LEU A 625 -11.69 -12.90 -22.96
CA LEU A 625 -11.62 -12.12 -24.19
C LEU A 625 -10.54 -12.65 -25.15
N ALA A 626 -9.42 -13.11 -24.64
CA ALA A 626 -8.37 -13.74 -25.45
C ALA A 626 -8.85 -15.03 -26.10
N ASP A 627 -9.54 -15.90 -25.32
CA ASP A 627 -9.95 -17.24 -25.71
C ASP A 627 -11.22 -17.23 -26.57
N GLN A 628 -12.23 -16.43 -26.20
CA GLN A 628 -13.59 -16.50 -26.71
C GLN A 628 -14.08 -15.19 -27.38
N GLY A 629 -13.41 -14.07 -27.12
CA GLY A 629 -13.85 -12.75 -27.60
C GLY A 629 -13.72 -12.57 -29.12
N GLY A 630 -12.88 -13.37 -29.76
CA GLY A 630 -12.53 -13.22 -31.18
C GLY A 630 -11.33 -12.26 -31.41
N PRO A 631 -10.66 -12.39 -32.57
CA PRO A 631 -9.41 -11.66 -32.81
C PRO A 631 -9.58 -10.14 -32.98
N GLN A 632 -10.76 -9.69 -33.44
CA GLN A 632 -11.09 -8.28 -33.64
C GLN A 632 -11.93 -7.68 -32.51
N ALA A 633 -12.15 -8.44 -31.41
CA ALA A 633 -12.94 -7.93 -30.31
C ALA A 633 -12.29 -6.71 -29.66
N THR A 634 -13.15 -5.74 -29.32
CA THR A 634 -12.75 -4.55 -28.58
C THR A 634 -13.49 -4.53 -27.24
N SER A 635 -12.84 -4.05 -26.20
CA SER A 635 -13.46 -3.88 -24.88
C SER A 635 -13.42 -2.43 -24.42
N ALA A 636 -14.37 -2.02 -23.58
CA ALA A 636 -14.30 -0.76 -22.86
C ALA A 636 -14.13 -1.05 -21.37
N ALA A 637 -13.17 -0.42 -20.74
CA ALA A 637 -12.81 -0.71 -19.36
C ALA A 637 -12.46 0.56 -18.57
N MET A 638 -12.95 0.67 -17.32
CA MET A 638 -12.47 1.66 -16.37
C MET A 638 -11.12 1.20 -15.77
N SER A 639 -10.99 -0.10 -15.48
CA SER A 639 -9.73 -0.72 -15.10
C SER A 639 -9.04 -1.22 -16.36
N ALA A 640 -8.28 -0.33 -16.98
CA ALA A 640 -7.74 -0.53 -18.32
C ALA A 640 -6.41 -1.31 -18.35
N GLY A 641 -5.87 -1.75 -17.20
CA GLY A 641 -4.60 -2.45 -17.14
C GLY A 641 -4.72 -3.95 -17.44
N ALA A 642 -5.23 -4.72 -16.50
CA ALA A 642 -5.24 -6.19 -16.56
C ALA A 642 -6.06 -6.73 -17.73
N ILE A 643 -7.23 -6.16 -18.01
CA ILE A 643 -8.07 -6.59 -19.13
C ILE A 643 -7.29 -6.47 -20.45
N ALA A 644 -6.65 -5.32 -20.69
CA ALA A 644 -5.88 -5.11 -21.92
C ALA A 644 -4.64 -6.01 -22.02
N PHE A 645 -3.93 -6.20 -20.90
CA PHE A 645 -2.73 -7.04 -20.85
C PHE A 645 -3.04 -8.51 -21.14
N TYR A 646 -4.02 -9.08 -20.41
CA TYR A 646 -4.35 -10.52 -20.54
C TYR A 646 -5.18 -10.85 -21.77
N SER A 647 -5.95 -9.89 -22.30
CA SER A 647 -6.71 -10.13 -23.53
C SER A 647 -5.88 -9.97 -24.80
N GLU A 648 -4.86 -9.15 -24.77
CA GLU A 648 -4.12 -8.67 -25.94
C GLU A 648 -5.00 -8.01 -27.01
N ARG A 649 -6.22 -7.58 -26.63
CA ARG A 649 -7.20 -6.94 -27.50
C ARG A 649 -7.16 -5.42 -27.35
N THR A 650 -7.73 -4.74 -28.32
CA THR A 650 -7.95 -3.29 -28.24
C THR A 650 -8.90 -2.98 -27.09
N THR A 651 -8.45 -2.16 -26.14
CA THR A 651 -9.22 -1.75 -24.99
C THR A 651 -9.39 -0.24 -24.98
N ILE A 652 -10.61 0.25 -24.93
CA ILE A 652 -10.95 1.66 -24.78
C ILE A 652 -10.85 2.00 -23.30
N ASP A 653 -9.89 2.85 -22.95
CA ASP A 653 -9.71 3.33 -21.58
C ASP A 653 -10.74 4.41 -21.27
N MET A 654 -11.75 4.04 -20.48
CA MET A 654 -12.89 4.90 -20.14
C MET A 654 -12.54 6.07 -19.20
N LEU A 655 -11.33 6.09 -18.62
CA LEU A 655 -10.84 7.15 -17.73
C LEU A 655 -9.80 8.06 -18.40
N GLY A 656 -9.35 7.69 -19.61
CA GLY A 656 -8.53 8.55 -20.44
C GLY A 656 -7.04 8.54 -20.16
N LEU A 657 -6.49 7.64 -19.34
CA LEU A 657 -5.03 7.55 -19.17
C LEU A 657 -4.35 7.17 -20.50
N ALA A 658 -4.93 6.21 -21.22
CA ALA A 658 -4.47 5.72 -22.50
C ALA A 658 -5.36 6.19 -23.69
N ASP A 659 -6.37 7.04 -23.44
CA ASP A 659 -7.23 7.62 -24.48
C ASP A 659 -7.04 9.15 -24.56
N ARG A 660 -6.68 9.64 -25.76
CA ARG A 660 -6.35 11.06 -25.98
C ARG A 660 -7.54 11.97 -25.90
N HIS A 661 -8.75 11.50 -26.33
CA HIS A 661 -9.96 12.29 -26.33
C HIS A 661 -10.41 12.56 -24.89
N ILE A 662 -10.60 11.49 -24.11
CA ILE A 662 -11.07 11.60 -22.72
C ILE A 662 -10.08 12.37 -21.84
N ALA A 663 -8.76 12.16 -22.02
CA ALA A 663 -7.73 12.90 -21.28
C ALA A 663 -7.85 14.42 -21.39
N ARG A 664 -8.30 14.93 -22.56
CA ARG A 664 -8.35 16.37 -22.87
C ARG A 664 -9.69 17.01 -22.61
N MET A 665 -10.66 16.23 -22.17
CA MET A 665 -11.97 16.79 -21.79
C MET A 665 -11.86 17.75 -20.62
N ILE A 666 -12.74 18.72 -20.59
CA ILE A 666 -12.95 19.59 -19.42
C ILE A 666 -13.96 18.90 -18.53
N ALA A 667 -13.54 18.54 -17.30
CA ALA A 667 -14.45 18.01 -16.29
C ALA A 667 -14.70 19.09 -15.23
N PRO A 668 -15.95 19.58 -15.10
CA PRO A 668 -16.27 20.66 -14.14
C PRO A 668 -16.01 20.31 -12.68
N GLU A 669 -16.01 19.02 -12.36
CA GLU A 669 -15.83 18.49 -11.00
C GLU A 669 -14.40 18.02 -10.70
N MET A 670 -13.42 18.40 -11.53
CA MET A 670 -12.02 18.04 -11.27
C MET A 670 -11.58 18.48 -9.87
N GLY A 671 -10.95 17.56 -9.16
CA GLY A 671 -10.47 17.74 -7.80
C GLY A 671 -11.46 17.32 -6.71
N SER A 672 -12.71 16.94 -7.04
CA SER A 672 -13.72 16.50 -6.07
C SER A 672 -13.82 14.97 -5.95
N GLY A 673 -13.39 14.22 -6.97
CA GLY A 673 -13.38 12.75 -7.00
C GLY A 673 -12.01 12.14 -6.69
N PRO A 674 -11.87 10.81 -6.82
CA PRO A 674 -10.59 10.13 -6.72
C PRO A 674 -9.62 10.62 -7.80
N ALA A 675 -8.36 10.90 -7.43
CA ALA A 675 -7.36 11.45 -8.33
C ALA A 675 -7.19 10.58 -9.60
N GLY A 676 -7.40 11.17 -10.77
CA GLY A 676 -7.25 10.49 -12.07
C GLY A 676 -8.47 9.67 -12.53
N HIS A 677 -9.62 9.74 -11.83
CA HIS A 677 -10.86 9.03 -12.18
C HIS A 677 -12.04 9.98 -12.45
N GLU A 678 -11.74 11.24 -12.74
CA GLU A 678 -12.74 12.32 -12.76
C GLU A 678 -13.25 12.65 -14.17
N LYS A 679 -12.53 12.22 -15.22
CA LYS A 679 -12.91 12.47 -16.62
C LYS A 679 -13.69 11.31 -17.20
N ARG A 680 -14.81 11.60 -17.89
CA ARG A 680 -15.72 10.60 -18.45
C ARG A 680 -16.40 11.13 -19.70
N ASP A 681 -16.50 10.30 -20.74
CA ASP A 681 -17.31 10.57 -21.93
C ASP A 681 -18.04 9.29 -22.38
N PRO A 682 -19.22 8.98 -21.78
CA PRO A 682 -20.00 7.82 -22.16
C PRO A 682 -20.41 7.81 -23.64
N ALA A 683 -20.76 8.97 -24.20
CA ALA A 683 -21.20 9.09 -25.58
C ALA A 683 -20.08 8.76 -26.57
N TYR A 684 -18.88 9.27 -26.30
CA TYR A 684 -17.68 8.94 -27.08
C TYR A 684 -17.36 7.44 -27.01
N VAL A 685 -17.35 6.84 -25.81
CA VAL A 685 -17.07 5.40 -25.65
C VAL A 685 -18.08 4.56 -26.45
N LEU A 686 -19.39 4.89 -26.40
CA LEU A 686 -20.41 4.18 -27.16
C LEU A 686 -20.26 4.42 -28.68
N SER A 687 -19.81 5.60 -29.11
CA SER A 687 -19.53 5.88 -30.54
C SER A 687 -18.40 5.03 -31.11
N ARG A 688 -17.44 4.59 -30.27
CA ARG A 688 -16.37 3.66 -30.63
C ARG A 688 -16.88 2.20 -30.79
N ARG A 689 -18.13 1.91 -30.44
CA ARG A 689 -18.82 0.62 -30.55
C ARG A 689 -17.99 -0.54 -29.99
N PRO A 690 -17.56 -0.52 -28.69
CA PRO A 690 -16.84 -1.66 -28.12
C PRO A 690 -17.66 -2.94 -28.24
N THR A 691 -17.02 -4.05 -28.62
CA THR A 691 -17.68 -5.35 -28.74
C THR A 691 -18.20 -5.83 -27.39
N TYR A 692 -17.43 -5.55 -26.31
CA TYR A 692 -17.76 -5.97 -24.95
C TYR A 692 -17.56 -4.85 -23.94
N ILE A 693 -18.52 -4.77 -22.98
CA ILE A 693 -18.45 -3.87 -21.82
C ILE A 693 -18.77 -4.73 -20.59
N PRO A 694 -17.87 -4.87 -19.59
CA PRO A 694 -18.19 -5.54 -18.35
C PRO A 694 -19.38 -4.91 -17.63
N GLN A 695 -20.35 -5.73 -17.18
CA GLN A 695 -21.59 -5.27 -16.58
C GLN A 695 -21.34 -4.39 -15.35
N MET A 696 -20.26 -4.63 -14.60
CA MET A 696 -19.91 -3.88 -13.40
C MET A 696 -19.72 -2.38 -13.65
N TRP A 697 -19.58 -1.94 -14.89
CA TRP A 697 -19.42 -0.52 -15.27
C TRP A 697 -20.62 0.06 -16.00
N GLU A 698 -21.78 -0.59 -15.97
CA GLU A 698 -22.99 -0.08 -16.63
C GLU A 698 -23.43 1.31 -16.11
N ASP A 699 -23.16 1.62 -14.83
CA ASP A 699 -23.43 2.93 -14.22
C ASP A 699 -22.64 4.08 -14.86
N TYR A 700 -21.50 3.79 -15.49
CA TYR A 700 -20.75 4.78 -16.27
C TYR A 700 -21.59 5.35 -17.42
N PHE A 701 -22.47 4.55 -17.99
CA PHE A 701 -23.33 4.87 -19.12
C PHE A 701 -24.73 5.34 -18.71
N GLY A 702 -25.02 5.40 -17.41
CA GLY A 702 -26.36 5.72 -16.89
C GLY A 702 -27.22 4.49 -16.59
N GLY A 703 -26.59 3.33 -16.46
CA GLY A 703 -27.24 2.06 -16.09
C GLY A 703 -27.58 1.16 -17.29
N ALA A 704 -28.16 0.01 -16.97
CA ALA A 704 -28.50 -1.03 -17.94
C ALA A 704 -29.42 -0.54 -19.07
N GLU A 705 -30.36 0.34 -18.75
CA GLU A 705 -31.36 0.85 -19.74
C GLU A 705 -30.73 1.65 -20.89
N ALA A 706 -29.59 2.33 -20.59
CA ALA A 706 -28.86 3.07 -21.62
C ALA A 706 -28.12 2.15 -22.61
N LEU A 707 -27.76 0.94 -22.17
CA LEU A 707 -27.00 -0.04 -22.98
C LEU A 707 -27.93 -0.98 -23.79
N ARG A 708 -29.11 -1.33 -23.28
CA ARG A 708 -30.05 -2.30 -23.89
C ARG A 708 -30.42 -2.04 -25.37
N PRO A 709 -30.55 -0.81 -25.84
CA PRO A 709 -30.88 -0.58 -27.27
C PRO A 709 -29.78 -1.09 -28.21
N THR A 710 -28.53 -1.04 -27.80
CA THR A 710 -27.37 -1.35 -28.64
C THR A 710 -26.67 -2.64 -28.24
N TYR A 711 -26.77 -3.04 -26.97
CA TYR A 711 -26.09 -4.18 -26.40
C TYR A 711 -27.06 -5.22 -25.82
N GLU A 712 -26.66 -6.44 -25.77
CA GLU A 712 -27.33 -7.51 -25.03
C GLU A 712 -26.49 -7.95 -23.85
N LEU A 713 -27.13 -8.23 -22.72
CA LEU A 713 -26.43 -8.76 -21.54
C LEU A 713 -26.27 -10.29 -21.70
N ILE A 714 -25.03 -10.74 -21.66
CA ILE A 714 -24.67 -12.16 -21.64
C ILE A 714 -23.96 -12.50 -20.34
N THR A 715 -24.01 -13.76 -19.92
CA THR A 715 -23.20 -14.27 -18.82
C THR A 715 -22.06 -15.11 -19.40
N ILE A 716 -20.83 -14.69 -19.12
CA ILE A 716 -19.65 -15.46 -19.48
C ILE A 716 -19.24 -16.34 -18.31
N THR A 717 -18.66 -17.51 -18.61
CA THR A 717 -18.04 -18.39 -17.60
C THR A 717 -16.53 -18.25 -17.72
N THR A 718 -15.88 -17.84 -16.64
CA THR A 718 -14.44 -17.66 -16.59
C THR A 718 -13.69 -19.00 -16.51
N ARG A 719 -12.35 -18.99 -16.64
CA ARG A 719 -11.53 -20.20 -16.50
C ARG A 719 -11.68 -20.86 -15.12
N THR A 720 -11.98 -20.07 -14.08
CA THR A 720 -12.24 -20.60 -12.72
C THR A 720 -13.69 -21.03 -12.50
N GLY A 721 -14.55 -20.98 -13.54
CA GLY A 721 -15.98 -21.30 -13.43
C GLY A 721 -16.85 -20.17 -12.86
N ARG A 722 -16.28 -18.99 -12.60
CA ARG A 722 -17.02 -17.82 -12.08
C ARG A 722 -17.89 -17.21 -13.20
N PRO A 723 -19.20 -17.02 -12.99
CA PRO A 723 -20.05 -16.30 -13.94
C PRO A 723 -19.81 -14.80 -13.81
N ILE A 724 -19.66 -14.11 -14.95
CA ILE A 724 -19.54 -12.64 -15.02
C ILE A 724 -20.49 -12.12 -16.08
N GLY A 725 -21.23 -11.04 -15.76
CA GLY A 725 -22.08 -10.35 -16.72
C GLY A 725 -21.25 -9.46 -17.67
N MET A 726 -21.54 -9.56 -18.97
CA MET A 726 -20.90 -8.77 -20.02
C MET A 726 -21.98 -8.23 -20.97
N TRP A 727 -21.93 -6.96 -21.29
CA TRP A 727 -22.69 -6.38 -22.38
C TRP A 727 -21.98 -6.65 -23.69
N ARG A 728 -22.63 -7.35 -24.61
CA ARG A 728 -22.15 -7.63 -25.97
C ARG A 728 -22.87 -6.76 -26.98
N LEU A 729 -22.13 -6.15 -27.89
CA LEU A 729 -22.69 -5.38 -29.00
C LEU A 729 -23.60 -6.28 -29.84
N ARG A 730 -24.83 -5.84 -30.10
CA ARG A 730 -25.75 -6.54 -31.01
C ARG A 730 -25.21 -6.48 -32.42
N SER A 731 -25.31 -7.60 -33.15
CA SER A 731 -24.89 -7.74 -34.55
C SER A 731 -25.66 -6.85 -35.48
#